data_fee7fe83bcfc257ca243d00cb8bf334e
#
_entry.id   fee7fe83bcfc257ca243d00cb8bf334e
#
_cell.length_a   1.000
_cell.length_b   1.000
_cell.length_c   1.000
_cell.angle_alpha   90.00
_cell.angle_beta   90.00
_cell.angle_gamma   90.00
#
_symmetry.space_group_name_H-M   'P 1'
#
loop_
_entity.id
_entity.type
_entity.pdbx_description
1 polymer ?
#
loop_
_entity_poly.entity_id
_entity_poly.type
_entity_poly.pdbx_seq_one_letter_code
_entity_poly.pdbx_strand_id
1 'polypeptide(L)'
;MAATLGTSGAGHAAGAIHVANLSHRYGSALALDDVSLSLPAHTTIGLIGPDGVGKSTLLGVIAGVKRIQQGDVSVLGADLRVRDRREAILPRVAFMPQGLGRNLYPTLSVYENIDFFARLFGLDAHARAARIQRLLDATGLAPFPDRPAGKLSGGMKQKLGLCCALVHNPDLLILDEPTTGVDPLSRRQFWTLVDDLRAEHRGMSVIVATAYMEEAQRFEHLVAMDGGRVLVNDSTQAVLERAGTDDLERAYVSLLPGAGGAGAAALVIPPRPQDGAPAIVADGLTRRFGSFVAVDHVSFRIERNEIFGFLGSNGCGKTTMKMLTGLLDATSGTATLLGKPIDATDMNTRMKVGYMSQSFSLYEELTVRQNLDLHAKLYRMEGERASEAVERSLASFELQPCADERPAALSLGIRQRLQLAAACLHKPEVLILDEPTSGVDPGARDMFWRHLIQLSREERVTIFISTHFMNEAARCDRISLMHRGRVLAVGSPEELREQRHASTLEEAFVACLEEAEAAGATAPASRQPDAARPDAQADATAEATAEATGKATAEGAPEATPTTAPTAGSLARIWAFARRESLELARDRLRLAFALLGPVVLLLAAAWSVSFDVENVRFAVLDRDHSLESRTLVEQFSGSRYFVPTGHVYTDGEAHRLLQADDAQLVVEIPPDFGRDLLAGRRPELSFHVDGSSPFPGATIGTYVNAVLLDYVGKEIRHASVAMPALPVSVESRFIYNEEFRSIYAITPGVIMLALILIPTMLTALGVVREKEMGSITNLYASPAGVGEYLLGKQAPYVGLAMVSYLVLVALTVTVLGVPLKGSFVALSIGALLFVFAATGLGLLVSTFVRSQVAAIFGTAILCLIPSVNFSGLLYPVSTLTGSSYWAGLGFPSSWFQLVSLGSFTKGLGAAHFGTMYAALSGFALLYLIGAYCLLPKQEA
;
A
#
# COMPACT_ATOMS: atom_id res chain seq x y z
N MET A 1 34.88 48.49 -24.61
CA MET A 1 36.10 47.71 -24.41
C MET A 1 35.69 46.26 -24.31
N ALA A 2 35.82 45.56 -25.40
CA ALA A 2 35.48 44.13 -25.55
C ALA A 2 36.64 43.30 -25.07
N ALA A 3 36.37 42.36 -24.16
CA ALA A 3 37.35 41.36 -23.77
C ALA A 3 36.87 40.01 -24.31
N THR A 4 37.54 39.58 -25.35
CA THR A 4 37.53 38.25 -25.93
C THR A 4 37.95 37.19 -24.94
N LEU A 5 37.09 36.25 -24.62
CA LEU A 5 37.46 35.02 -23.97
C LEU A 5 37.57 33.90 -25.03
N GLY A 6 38.73 33.34 -25.06
CA GLY A 6 39.16 32.35 -26.01
C GLY A 6 38.41 31.03 -25.91
N THR A 7 38.02 30.54 -27.04
CA THR A 7 37.55 29.18 -27.28
C THR A 7 38.76 28.25 -27.26
N SER A 8 38.90 27.43 -26.24
CA SER A 8 39.67 26.19 -26.33
C SER A 8 38.75 25.05 -26.70
N GLY A 9 38.70 24.73 -27.98
CA GLY A 9 38.00 23.55 -28.47
C GLY A 9 38.84 22.30 -28.19
N ALA A 10 38.24 21.40 -27.45
CA ALA A 10 38.48 19.97 -27.53
C ALA A 10 37.13 19.32 -27.78
N GLY A 11 36.95 18.81 -28.98
CA GLY A 11 35.73 18.11 -29.40
C GLY A 11 35.58 16.82 -28.59
N HIS A 12 34.84 16.91 -27.51
CA HIS A 12 34.26 15.74 -26.85
C HIS A 12 32.93 15.49 -27.55
N ALA A 13 32.82 14.32 -28.20
CA ALA A 13 31.52 13.80 -28.62
C ALA A 13 30.57 13.91 -27.42
N ALA A 14 29.50 14.69 -27.56
CA ALA A 14 28.56 14.98 -26.48
C ALA A 14 27.93 13.67 -26.03
N GLY A 15 28.37 13.10 -24.89
CA GLY A 15 27.74 11.94 -24.24
C GLY A 15 26.30 12.26 -23.83
N ALA A 16 25.41 11.29 -23.95
CA ALA A 16 24.04 11.46 -23.47
C ALA A 16 23.98 11.75 -21.97
N ILE A 17 24.92 11.20 -21.20
CA ILE A 17 24.98 11.29 -19.74
C ILE A 17 26.42 11.52 -19.32
N HIS A 18 26.59 12.46 -18.39
CA HIS A 18 27.88 12.73 -17.77
C HIS A 18 27.71 12.83 -16.27
N VAL A 19 28.46 12.01 -15.52
CA VAL A 19 28.46 11.95 -14.07
C VAL A 19 29.89 12.25 -13.60
N ALA A 20 30.05 13.17 -12.65
CA ALA A 20 31.33 13.53 -12.07
C ALA A 20 31.27 13.54 -10.54
N ASN A 21 32.14 12.75 -9.91
CA ASN A 21 32.37 12.66 -8.46
C ASN A 21 31.04 12.43 -7.65
N LEU A 22 30.15 11.58 -8.17
CA LEU A 22 28.87 11.32 -7.58
C LEU A 22 29.01 10.41 -6.37
N SER A 23 28.60 10.90 -5.18
CA SER A 23 28.50 10.09 -3.98
C SER A 23 27.09 10.18 -3.37
N HIS A 24 26.60 9.04 -2.86
CA HIS A 24 25.27 8.94 -2.27
C HIS A 24 25.26 7.99 -1.08
N ARG A 25 24.60 8.40 0.03
CA ARG A 25 24.52 7.64 1.29
C ARG A 25 23.09 7.43 1.73
N TYR A 26 22.84 6.27 2.33
CA TYR A 26 21.62 5.95 3.07
C TYR A 26 21.96 5.74 4.54
N GLY A 27 21.71 6.73 5.37
CA GLY A 27 22.16 6.71 6.75
C GLY A 27 23.70 6.58 6.85
N SER A 28 24.19 5.48 7.41
CA SER A 28 25.64 5.18 7.50
C SER A 28 26.18 4.44 6.26
N ALA A 29 25.33 3.81 5.46
CA ALA A 29 25.74 3.02 4.30
C ALA A 29 26.04 3.92 3.09
N LEU A 30 27.25 3.77 2.50
CA LEU A 30 27.67 4.45 1.29
C LEU A 30 27.25 3.60 0.08
N ALA A 31 26.30 4.08 -0.72
CA ALA A 31 25.77 3.36 -1.87
C ALA A 31 26.53 3.70 -3.18
N LEU A 32 27.00 4.94 -3.32
CA LEU A 32 27.86 5.36 -4.42
C LEU A 32 29.05 6.13 -3.82
N ASP A 33 30.25 5.81 -4.29
CA ASP A 33 31.52 6.36 -3.78
C ASP A 33 32.35 6.90 -4.94
N ASP A 34 32.33 8.23 -5.12
CA ASP A 34 33.11 8.98 -6.10
C ASP A 34 32.97 8.45 -7.55
N VAL A 35 31.71 8.18 -7.94
CA VAL A 35 31.40 7.65 -9.27
C VAL A 35 31.56 8.74 -10.33
N SER A 36 32.42 8.47 -11.32
CA SER A 36 32.63 9.34 -12.48
C SER A 36 32.54 8.50 -13.75
N LEU A 37 31.64 8.87 -14.69
CA LEU A 37 31.44 8.16 -15.95
C LEU A 37 30.84 9.07 -17.02
N SER A 38 31.10 8.74 -18.30
CA SER A 38 30.46 9.37 -19.42
C SER A 38 29.89 8.29 -20.34
N LEU A 39 28.59 8.39 -20.65
CA LEU A 39 27.89 7.40 -21.46
C LEU A 39 27.54 7.98 -22.84
N PRO A 40 27.76 7.21 -23.92
CA PRO A 40 27.49 7.66 -25.28
C PRO A 40 25.98 7.82 -25.51
N ALA A 41 25.62 8.68 -26.45
CA ALA A 41 24.25 8.85 -26.94
C ALA A 41 23.90 7.74 -27.95
N HIS A 42 22.60 7.44 -28.09
CA HIS A 42 22.03 6.53 -29.09
C HIS A 42 22.54 5.09 -29.00
N THR A 43 22.99 4.65 -27.85
CA THR A 43 23.53 3.32 -27.57
C THR A 43 22.72 2.55 -26.54
N THR A 44 22.92 1.24 -26.51
CA THR A 44 22.44 0.37 -25.42
C THR A 44 23.56 0.16 -24.40
N ILE A 45 23.27 0.43 -23.14
CA ILE A 45 24.25 0.44 -22.05
C ILE A 45 23.80 -0.55 -20.99
N GLY A 46 24.64 -1.51 -20.70
CA GLY A 46 24.45 -2.46 -19.59
C GLY A 46 25.15 -1.99 -18.32
N LEU A 47 24.45 -1.94 -17.21
CA LEU A 47 24.98 -1.69 -15.88
C LEU A 47 24.97 -2.97 -15.07
N ILE A 48 26.14 -3.54 -14.80
CA ILE A 48 26.29 -4.84 -14.10
C ILE A 48 27.02 -4.69 -12.77
N GLY A 49 26.81 -5.62 -11.89
CA GLY A 49 27.44 -5.70 -10.56
C GLY A 49 26.55 -6.40 -9.54
N PRO A 50 27.07 -6.71 -8.33
CA PRO A 50 26.34 -7.36 -7.26
C PRO A 50 25.10 -6.58 -6.82
N ASP A 51 24.20 -7.26 -6.12
CA ASP A 51 23.08 -6.60 -5.47
C ASP A 51 23.56 -5.71 -4.33
N GLY A 52 22.92 -4.52 -4.21
CA GLY A 52 23.31 -3.54 -3.22
C GLY A 52 24.51 -2.67 -3.59
N VAL A 53 25.16 -2.87 -4.74
CA VAL A 53 26.35 -2.10 -5.18
C VAL A 53 26.04 -0.67 -5.63
N GLY A 54 24.77 -0.27 -5.63
CA GLY A 54 24.39 1.10 -5.99
C GLY A 54 23.84 1.27 -7.41
N LYS A 55 23.62 0.20 -8.22
CA LYS A 55 23.05 0.27 -9.58
C LYS A 55 21.75 1.07 -9.63
N SER A 56 20.75 0.66 -8.85
CA SER A 56 19.43 1.33 -8.77
C SER A 56 19.53 2.76 -8.25
N THR A 57 20.52 3.05 -7.39
CA THR A 57 20.78 4.41 -6.91
C THR A 57 21.30 5.29 -8.04
N LEU A 58 22.27 4.81 -8.79
CA LEU A 58 22.82 5.51 -9.95
C LEU A 58 21.73 5.78 -10.99
N LEU A 59 20.95 4.75 -11.37
CA LEU A 59 19.84 4.89 -12.30
C LEU A 59 18.77 5.88 -11.81
N GLY A 60 18.42 5.84 -10.53
CA GLY A 60 17.47 6.77 -9.91
C GLY A 60 17.96 8.22 -9.92
N VAL A 61 19.27 8.46 -9.76
CA VAL A 61 19.87 9.79 -9.87
C VAL A 61 19.86 10.25 -11.33
N ILE A 62 20.26 9.41 -12.30
CA ILE A 62 20.23 9.71 -13.74
C ILE A 62 18.81 10.01 -14.22
N ALA A 63 17.81 9.27 -13.71
CA ALA A 63 16.38 9.51 -13.98
C ALA A 63 15.81 10.79 -13.34
N GLY A 64 16.59 11.48 -12.50
CA GLY A 64 16.13 12.65 -11.74
C GLY A 64 15.15 12.32 -10.60
N VAL A 65 14.92 11.04 -10.31
CA VAL A 65 14.04 10.55 -9.22
C VAL A 65 14.70 10.71 -7.86
N LYS A 66 16.01 10.44 -7.76
CA LYS A 66 16.80 10.60 -6.53
C LYS A 66 17.55 11.92 -6.51
N ARG A 67 17.70 12.46 -5.32
CA ARG A 67 18.43 13.73 -5.11
C ARG A 67 19.93 13.51 -5.20
N ILE A 68 20.63 14.39 -5.91
CA ILE A 68 22.10 14.44 -5.93
C ILE A 68 22.57 14.97 -4.57
N GLN A 69 23.30 14.15 -3.80
CA GLN A 69 23.86 14.55 -2.52
C GLN A 69 25.22 15.24 -2.72
N GLN A 70 26.13 14.60 -3.48
CA GLN A 70 27.44 15.16 -3.87
C GLN A 70 27.72 14.81 -5.35
N GLY A 71 28.57 15.62 -6.02
CA GLY A 71 28.92 15.40 -7.42
C GLY A 71 28.01 16.14 -8.41
N ASP A 72 28.26 16.02 -9.70
CA ASP A 72 27.53 16.67 -10.76
C ASP A 72 26.98 15.63 -11.74
N VAL A 73 25.73 15.80 -12.17
CA VAL A 73 25.09 14.89 -13.14
C VAL A 73 24.40 15.71 -14.20
N SER A 74 24.78 15.50 -15.44
CA SER A 74 24.09 16.06 -16.60
C SER A 74 23.51 14.94 -17.48
N VAL A 75 22.26 15.10 -17.92
CA VAL A 75 21.53 14.16 -18.75
C VAL A 75 20.91 14.91 -19.92
N LEU A 76 21.13 14.41 -21.13
CA LEU A 76 20.67 15.04 -22.37
C LEU A 76 21.05 16.54 -22.44
N GLY A 77 22.23 16.89 -21.88
CA GLY A 77 22.74 18.25 -21.82
C GLY A 77 22.18 19.14 -20.73
N ALA A 78 21.30 18.63 -19.86
CA ALA A 78 20.73 19.37 -18.74
C ALA A 78 21.36 18.97 -17.40
N ASP A 79 21.79 19.95 -16.63
CA ASP A 79 22.24 19.76 -15.24
C ASP A 79 21.05 19.44 -14.34
N LEU A 80 21.06 18.26 -13.69
CA LEU A 80 19.98 17.78 -12.83
C LEU A 80 19.91 18.46 -11.45
N ARG A 81 20.92 19.19 -11.03
CA ARG A 81 20.89 20.03 -9.82
C ARG A 81 19.95 21.21 -9.99
N VAL A 82 19.88 21.76 -11.20
CA VAL A 82 19.03 22.90 -11.52
C VAL A 82 17.61 22.40 -11.75
N ARG A 83 16.68 22.79 -10.87
CA ARG A 83 15.27 22.32 -10.89
C ARG A 83 14.61 22.49 -12.26
N ASP A 84 14.73 23.70 -12.85
CA ASP A 84 14.03 24.01 -14.10
C ASP A 84 14.59 23.18 -15.27
N ARG A 85 15.91 22.97 -15.32
CA ARG A 85 16.56 22.14 -16.32
C ARG A 85 16.18 20.66 -16.17
N ARG A 86 16.14 20.18 -14.93
CA ARG A 86 15.68 18.82 -14.60
C ARG A 86 14.22 18.62 -15.03
N GLU A 87 13.32 19.53 -14.66
CA GLU A 87 11.91 19.43 -15.03
C GLU A 87 11.69 19.49 -16.55
N ALA A 88 12.52 20.20 -17.27
CA ALA A 88 12.47 20.29 -18.74
C ALA A 88 12.82 18.98 -19.46
N ILE A 89 13.66 18.12 -18.86
CA ILE A 89 14.06 16.85 -19.50
C ILE A 89 13.16 15.67 -19.10
N LEU A 90 12.40 15.74 -18.00
CA LEU A 90 11.53 14.64 -17.55
C LEU A 90 10.59 14.11 -18.65
N PRO A 91 10.01 14.94 -19.54
CA PRO A 91 9.21 14.43 -20.66
C PRO A 91 10.00 13.63 -21.70
N ARG A 92 11.33 13.71 -21.69
CA ARG A 92 12.24 13.01 -22.62
C ARG A 92 12.88 11.76 -22.02
N VAL A 93 12.64 11.50 -20.71
CA VAL A 93 13.21 10.38 -19.97
C VAL A 93 12.10 9.45 -19.52
N ALA A 94 12.27 8.16 -19.74
CA ALA A 94 11.42 7.13 -19.18
C ALA A 94 12.20 6.32 -18.14
N PHE A 95 11.60 6.05 -16.99
CA PHE A 95 12.18 5.26 -15.92
C PHE A 95 11.26 4.12 -15.52
N MET A 96 11.77 2.91 -15.59
CA MET A 96 11.10 1.70 -15.09
C MET A 96 11.88 1.17 -13.88
N PRO A 97 11.35 1.35 -12.65
CA PRO A 97 12.03 0.93 -11.43
C PRO A 97 12.01 -0.59 -11.25
N GLN A 98 12.95 -1.10 -10.48
CA GLN A 98 13.05 -2.51 -10.09
C GLN A 98 11.75 -3.03 -9.43
N GLY A 99 11.35 -4.24 -9.78
CA GLY A 99 10.21 -4.97 -9.22
C GLY A 99 9.01 -5.07 -10.15
N LEU A 100 8.39 -6.26 -10.16
CA LEU A 100 7.29 -6.63 -11.04
C LEU A 100 6.05 -5.72 -10.88
N GLY A 101 5.88 -4.78 -11.81
CA GLY A 101 4.71 -3.91 -11.85
C GLY A 101 4.65 -2.83 -10.77
N ARG A 102 5.77 -2.42 -10.21
CA ARG A 102 5.87 -1.34 -9.20
C ARG A 102 5.38 0.01 -9.71
N ASN A 103 5.55 0.26 -11.00
CA ASN A 103 5.03 1.46 -11.68
C ASN A 103 3.57 1.34 -12.11
N LEU A 104 2.92 0.18 -11.93
CA LEU A 104 1.55 -0.07 -12.35
C LEU A 104 0.55 0.13 -11.20
N TYR A 105 -0.69 0.44 -11.58
CA TYR A 105 -1.83 0.50 -10.68
C TYR A 105 -2.63 -0.80 -10.81
N PRO A 106 -2.60 -1.70 -9.81
CA PRO A 106 -3.13 -3.07 -9.92
C PRO A 106 -4.65 -3.15 -10.19
N THR A 107 -5.39 -2.14 -9.73
CA THR A 107 -6.85 -2.04 -9.88
C THR A 107 -7.29 -1.49 -11.23
N LEU A 108 -6.40 -0.77 -11.93
CA LEU A 108 -6.65 -0.26 -13.26
C LEU A 108 -6.45 -1.37 -14.30
N SER A 109 -7.18 -1.29 -15.41
CA SER A 109 -7.02 -2.19 -16.55
C SER A 109 -5.70 -1.94 -17.29
N VAL A 110 -5.33 -2.82 -18.20
CA VAL A 110 -4.17 -2.66 -19.09
C VAL A 110 -4.27 -1.33 -19.85
N TYR A 111 -5.40 -1.08 -20.50
CA TYR A 111 -5.65 0.17 -21.23
C TYR A 111 -5.56 1.40 -20.32
N GLU A 112 -6.20 1.37 -19.17
CA GLU A 112 -6.27 2.51 -18.23
C GLU A 112 -4.90 2.86 -17.65
N ASN A 113 -4.04 1.88 -17.39
CA ASN A 113 -2.66 2.15 -16.96
C ASN A 113 -1.91 2.96 -18.03
N ILE A 114 -1.94 2.54 -19.29
CA ILE A 114 -1.24 3.26 -20.39
C ILE A 114 -1.90 4.63 -20.62
N ASP A 115 -3.24 4.72 -20.61
CA ASP A 115 -3.99 5.98 -20.79
C ASP A 115 -3.64 7.02 -19.72
N PHE A 116 -3.45 6.58 -18.48
CA PHE A 116 -3.02 7.46 -17.39
C PHE A 116 -1.67 8.10 -17.69
N PHE A 117 -0.65 7.30 -18.06
CA PHE A 117 0.67 7.84 -18.39
C PHE A 117 0.60 8.73 -19.64
N ALA A 118 -0.12 8.32 -20.68
CA ALA A 118 -0.27 9.11 -21.89
C ALA A 118 -0.89 10.51 -21.61
N ARG A 119 -1.89 10.59 -20.71
CA ARG A 119 -2.46 11.87 -20.25
C ARG A 119 -1.47 12.68 -19.43
N LEU A 120 -0.70 12.02 -18.55
CA LEU A 120 0.29 12.67 -17.70
C LEU A 120 1.37 13.37 -18.52
N PHE A 121 1.80 12.75 -19.62
CA PHE A 121 2.76 13.29 -20.56
C PHE A 121 2.15 14.19 -21.65
N GLY A 122 0.82 14.39 -21.67
CA GLY A 122 0.18 15.41 -22.49
C GLY A 122 -0.20 14.98 -23.90
N LEU A 123 -0.30 13.69 -24.19
CA LEU A 123 -0.80 13.23 -25.48
C LEU A 123 -2.27 13.63 -25.66
N ASP A 124 -2.59 14.20 -26.82
CA ASP A 124 -3.97 14.48 -27.21
C ASP A 124 -4.80 13.18 -27.37
N ALA A 125 -6.12 13.29 -27.47
CA ALA A 125 -6.99 12.12 -27.47
C ALA A 125 -6.77 11.18 -28.66
N HIS A 126 -6.50 11.72 -29.85
CA HIS A 126 -6.32 10.93 -31.06
C HIS A 126 -4.95 10.24 -31.07
N ALA A 127 -3.86 10.99 -30.84
CA ALA A 127 -2.51 10.44 -30.73
C ALA A 127 -2.40 9.39 -29.62
N ARG A 128 -3.09 9.62 -28.50
CA ARG A 128 -3.12 8.70 -27.37
C ARG A 128 -3.76 7.35 -27.72
N ALA A 129 -4.95 7.36 -28.34
CA ALA A 129 -5.65 6.14 -28.73
C ALA A 129 -4.82 5.32 -29.72
N ALA A 130 -4.28 5.97 -30.78
CA ALA A 130 -3.45 5.33 -31.77
C ALA A 130 -2.16 4.73 -31.16
N ARG A 131 -1.51 5.48 -30.25
CA ARG A 131 -0.28 5.03 -29.60
C ARG A 131 -0.52 3.86 -28.65
N ILE A 132 -1.60 3.90 -27.85
CA ILE A 132 -1.97 2.81 -26.94
C ILE A 132 -2.24 1.54 -27.75
N GLN A 133 -3.05 1.62 -28.82
CA GLN A 133 -3.36 0.47 -29.65
C GLN A 133 -2.07 -0.15 -30.23
N ARG A 134 -1.18 0.67 -30.77
CA ARG A 134 0.10 0.20 -31.32
C ARG A 134 0.95 -0.53 -30.28
N LEU A 135 1.07 0.01 -29.05
CA LEU A 135 1.81 -0.62 -27.97
C LEU A 135 1.16 -1.93 -27.51
N LEU A 136 -0.17 -1.99 -27.46
CA LEU A 136 -0.89 -3.22 -27.14
C LEU A 136 -0.67 -4.32 -28.18
N ASP A 137 -0.68 -3.95 -29.46
CA ASP A 137 -0.44 -4.89 -30.56
C ASP A 137 1.00 -5.41 -30.53
N ALA A 138 1.99 -4.52 -30.41
CA ALA A 138 3.41 -4.87 -30.34
C ALA A 138 3.77 -5.76 -29.14
N THR A 139 3.06 -5.61 -27.99
CA THR A 139 3.32 -6.39 -26.78
C THR A 139 2.50 -7.67 -26.67
N GLY A 140 1.53 -7.88 -27.58
CA GLY A 140 0.57 -8.97 -27.49
C GLY A 140 -0.44 -8.81 -26.33
N LEU A 141 -0.63 -7.59 -25.84
CA LEU A 141 -1.60 -7.28 -24.76
C LEU A 141 -2.97 -6.87 -25.33
N ALA A 142 -3.09 -6.69 -26.63
CA ALA A 142 -4.33 -6.32 -27.32
C ALA A 142 -5.56 -7.21 -26.99
N PRO A 143 -5.45 -8.53 -26.72
CA PRO A 143 -6.59 -9.36 -26.28
C PRO A 143 -7.08 -9.05 -24.86
N PHE A 144 -6.35 -8.25 -24.04
CA PHE A 144 -6.61 -8.07 -22.61
C PHE A 144 -6.75 -6.60 -22.17
N PRO A 145 -7.31 -5.66 -22.95
CA PRO A 145 -7.29 -4.23 -22.64
C PRO A 145 -8.01 -3.90 -21.33
N ASP A 146 -9.09 -4.62 -21.02
CA ASP A 146 -9.91 -4.38 -19.83
C ASP A 146 -9.47 -5.21 -18.60
N ARG A 147 -8.48 -6.09 -18.77
CA ARG A 147 -8.02 -6.93 -17.68
C ARG A 147 -7.27 -6.09 -16.63
N PRO A 148 -7.62 -6.18 -15.31
CA PRO A 148 -6.90 -5.48 -14.26
C PRO A 148 -5.42 -5.88 -14.22
N ALA A 149 -4.52 -4.90 -14.08
CA ALA A 149 -3.08 -5.15 -14.06
C ALA A 149 -2.66 -6.10 -12.92
N GLY A 150 -3.37 -6.09 -11.80
CA GLY A 150 -3.13 -7.03 -10.70
C GLY A 150 -3.31 -8.50 -11.06
N LYS A 151 -4.14 -8.80 -12.08
CA LYS A 151 -4.44 -10.17 -12.54
C LYS A 151 -3.56 -10.64 -13.71
N LEU A 152 -2.56 -9.84 -14.10
CA LEU A 152 -1.60 -10.19 -15.15
C LEU A 152 -0.49 -11.10 -14.60
N SER A 153 0.08 -11.94 -15.47
CA SER A 153 1.32 -12.67 -15.17
C SER A 153 2.51 -11.71 -15.01
N GLY A 154 3.62 -12.19 -14.46
CA GLY A 154 4.85 -11.41 -14.29
C GLY A 154 5.33 -10.80 -15.61
N GLY A 155 5.47 -11.61 -16.66
CA GLY A 155 5.88 -11.15 -17.97
C GLY A 155 4.90 -10.15 -18.60
N MET A 156 3.58 -10.35 -18.45
CA MET A 156 2.58 -9.38 -18.92
C MET A 156 2.65 -8.06 -18.15
N LYS A 157 2.93 -8.09 -16.84
CA LYS A 157 3.14 -6.86 -16.06
C LYS A 157 4.36 -6.09 -16.53
N GLN A 158 5.45 -6.78 -16.84
CA GLN A 158 6.66 -6.13 -17.39
C GLN A 158 6.39 -5.50 -18.75
N LYS A 159 5.74 -6.22 -19.67
CA LYS A 159 5.31 -5.67 -20.95
C LYS A 159 4.42 -4.44 -20.79
N LEU A 160 3.45 -4.49 -19.85
CA LEU A 160 2.60 -3.34 -19.56
C LEU A 160 3.41 -2.17 -18.95
N GLY A 161 4.35 -2.45 -18.05
CA GLY A 161 5.27 -1.45 -17.48
C GLY A 161 6.09 -0.75 -18.54
N LEU A 162 6.59 -1.52 -19.52
CA LEU A 162 7.31 -0.98 -20.66
C LEU A 162 6.39 -0.12 -21.56
N CYS A 163 5.15 -0.55 -21.84
CA CYS A 163 4.18 0.27 -22.56
C CYS A 163 3.95 1.62 -21.88
N CYS A 164 3.79 1.62 -20.57
CA CYS A 164 3.62 2.84 -19.77
C CYS A 164 4.84 3.76 -19.86
N ALA A 165 6.05 3.19 -19.87
CA ALA A 165 7.30 3.93 -19.99
C ALA A 165 7.52 4.51 -21.41
N LEU A 166 7.07 3.80 -22.43
CA LEU A 166 7.32 4.17 -23.84
C LEU A 166 6.20 4.97 -24.51
N VAL A 167 5.07 5.16 -23.83
CA VAL A 167 3.89 5.80 -24.45
C VAL A 167 4.17 7.22 -24.94
N HIS A 168 5.12 7.93 -24.34
CA HIS A 168 5.48 9.32 -24.65
C HIS A 168 6.73 9.49 -25.54
N ASN A 169 7.27 8.40 -26.11
CA ASN A 169 8.47 8.41 -26.96
C ASN A 169 9.69 9.09 -26.31
N PRO A 170 10.28 8.50 -25.28
CA PRO A 170 11.44 9.09 -24.61
C PRO A 170 12.70 9.04 -25.48
N ASP A 171 13.63 10.01 -25.30
CA ASP A 171 14.97 9.98 -25.87
C ASP A 171 15.93 9.10 -25.03
N LEU A 172 15.61 8.91 -23.76
CA LEU A 172 16.35 8.07 -22.81
C LEU A 172 15.41 7.12 -22.07
N LEU A 173 15.61 5.82 -22.25
CA LEU A 173 14.92 4.75 -21.54
C LEU A 173 15.83 4.15 -20.49
N ILE A 174 15.42 4.18 -19.24
CA ILE A 174 16.15 3.65 -18.08
C ILE A 174 15.36 2.48 -17.49
N LEU A 175 15.94 1.30 -17.49
CA LEU A 175 15.34 0.06 -17.01
C LEU A 175 16.16 -0.52 -15.87
N ASP A 176 15.54 -0.70 -14.71
CA ASP A 176 16.16 -1.26 -13.53
C ASP A 176 15.67 -2.70 -13.32
N GLU A 177 16.49 -3.67 -13.68
CA GLU A 177 16.21 -5.10 -13.66
C GLU A 177 14.85 -5.47 -14.30
N PRO A 178 14.61 -5.11 -15.57
CA PRO A 178 13.29 -5.21 -16.18
C PRO A 178 12.80 -6.64 -16.37
N THR A 179 13.67 -7.62 -16.40
CA THR A 179 13.37 -9.03 -16.72
C THR A 179 13.53 -9.95 -15.53
N THR A 180 13.87 -9.43 -14.35
CA THR A 180 14.01 -10.23 -13.13
C THR A 180 12.69 -10.90 -12.77
N GLY A 181 12.72 -12.24 -12.62
CA GLY A 181 11.54 -13.04 -12.36
C GLY A 181 10.61 -13.23 -13.57
N VAL A 182 11.07 -12.99 -14.79
CA VAL A 182 10.36 -13.25 -16.04
C VAL A 182 10.90 -14.52 -16.70
N ASP A 183 10.01 -15.34 -17.25
CA ASP A 183 10.39 -16.57 -17.95
C ASP A 183 11.18 -16.26 -19.24
N PRO A 184 12.02 -17.19 -19.75
CA PRO A 184 12.91 -16.96 -20.88
C PRO A 184 12.21 -16.53 -22.18
N LEU A 185 11.05 -17.10 -22.48
CA LEU A 185 10.29 -16.72 -23.69
C LEU A 185 9.78 -15.29 -23.57
N SER A 186 9.19 -14.93 -22.44
CA SER A 186 8.72 -13.56 -22.17
C SER A 186 9.89 -12.57 -22.14
N ARG A 187 11.07 -12.98 -21.66
CA ARG A 187 12.31 -12.19 -21.68
C ARG A 187 12.78 -11.91 -23.10
N ARG A 188 12.84 -12.93 -23.93
CA ARG A 188 13.20 -12.77 -25.36
C ARG A 188 12.24 -11.82 -26.06
N GLN A 189 10.93 -12.01 -25.88
CA GLN A 189 9.92 -11.13 -26.46
C GLN A 189 10.01 -9.68 -25.96
N PHE A 190 10.38 -9.49 -24.69
CA PHE A 190 10.59 -8.16 -24.11
C PHE A 190 11.76 -7.43 -24.82
N TRP A 191 12.88 -8.11 -25.01
CA TRP A 191 14.04 -7.51 -25.67
C TRP A 191 13.83 -7.27 -27.17
N THR A 192 13.17 -8.17 -27.88
CA THR A 192 12.77 -7.96 -29.28
C THR A 192 11.91 -6.69 -29.39
N LEU A 193 10.96 -6.50 -28.50
CA LEU A 193 10.12 -5.29 -28.47
C LEU A 193 10.95 -4.01 -28.22
N VAL A 194 11.92 -4.04 -27.29
CA VAL A 194 12.80 -2.89 -27.03
C VAL A 194 13.64 -2.56 -28.28
N ASP A 195 14.18 -3.59 -28.94
CA ASP A 195 14.97 -3.44 -30.16
C ASP A 195 14.13 -2.88 -31.34
N ASP A 196 12.90 -3.37 -31.53
CA ASP A 196 11.96 -2.88 -32.55
C ASP A 196 11.61 -1.41 -32.33
N LEU A 197 11.29 -1.03 -31.11
CA LEU A 197 10.94 0.35 -30.76
C LEU A 197 12.14 1.29 -30.85
N ARG A 198 13.36 0.80 -30.56
CA ARG A 198 14.59 1.55 -30.76
C ARG A 198 14.88 1.76 -32.26
N ALA A 199 14.63 0.73 -33.08
CA ALA A 199 14.81 0.84 -34.54
C ALA A 199 13.86 1.88 -35.15
N GLU A 200 12.65 2.00 -34.64
CA GLU A 200 11.68 3.03 -35.02
C GLU A 200 12.12 4.43 -34.57
N HIS A 201 12.66 4.53 -33.33
CA HIS A 201 13.12 5.79 -32.73
C HIS A 201 14.65 5.84 -32.68
N ARG A 202 15.27 6.10 -33.82
CA ARG A 202 16.74 6.04 -34.04
C ARG A 202 17.60 6.91 -33.14
N GLY A 203 16.97 7.77 -32.32
CA GLY A 203 17.63 8.64 -31.33
C GLY A 203 17.57 8.15 -29.88
N MET A 204 16.90 7.04 -29.61
CA MET A 204 16.71 6.56 -28.22
C MET A 204 17.97 5.88 -27.69
N SER A 205 18.44 6.36 -26.53
CA SER A 205 19.44 5.67 -25.70
C SER A 205 18.74 4.77 -24.67
N VAL A 206 19.31 3.60 -24.39
CA VAL A 206 18.73 2.64 -23.42
C VAL A 206 19.78 2.29 -22.37
N ILE A 207 19.47 2.47 -21.10
CA ILE A 207 20.31 2.04 -19.97
C ILE A 207 19.58 0.96 -19.20
N VAL A 208 20.24 -0.15 -18.96
CA VAL A 208 19.67 -1.31 -18.29
C VAL A 208 20.59 -1.76 -17.16
N ALA A 209 20.09 -1.72 -15.92
CA ALA A 209 20.70 -2.51 -14.87
C ALA A 209 20.17 -3.95 -14.95
N THR A 210 21.05 -4.92 -14.97
CA THR A 210 20.67 -6.34 -14.97
C THR A 210 21.63 -7.18 -14.12
N ALA A 211 21.07 -8.22 -13.50
CA ALA A 211 21.82 -9.28 -12.83
C ALA A 211 22.17 -10.44 -13.82
N TYR A 212 21.58 -10.42 -15.02
CA TYR A 212 21.80 -11.47 -16.03
C TYR A 212 22.95 -11.08 -16.95
N MET A 213 24.08 -11.79 -16.81
CA MET A 213 25.27 -11.51 -17.65
C MET A 213 25.02 -11.82 -19.12
N GLU A 214 24.19 -12.81 -19.43
CA GLU A 214 23.77 -13.15 -20.80
C GLU A 214 23.00 -11.99 -21.48
N GLU A 215 22.18 -11.25 -20.70
CA GLU A 215 21.52 -10.05 -21.21
C GLU A 215 22.51 -8.90 -21.40
N ALA A 216 23.42 -8.72 -20.45
CA ALA A 216 24.41 -7.65 -20.49
C ALA A 216 25.35 -7.78 -21.68
N GLN A 217 25.63 -9.00 -22.12
CA GLN A 217 26.46 -9.28 -23.31
C GLN A 217 25.85 -8.77 -24.63
N ARG A 218 24.53 -8.54 -24.67
CA ARG A 218 23.83 -7.99 -25.85
C ARG A 218 24.02 -6.49 -26.00
N PHE A 219 24.42 -5.75 -24.99
CA PHE A 219 24.51 -4.30 -25.03
C PHE A 219 25.82 -3.84 -25.61
N GLU A 220 25.80 -2.70 -26.33
CA GLU A 220 26.93 -2.15 -27.03
C GLU A 220 28.00 -1.62 -26.05
N HIS A 221 27.58 -1.10 -24.90
CA HIS A 221 28.46 -0.50 -23.90
C HIS A 221 28.18 -1.09 -22.53
N LEU A 222 29.22 -1.23 -21.70
CA LEU A 222 29.11 -1.87 -20.40
C LEU A 222 29.71 -1.00 -19.31
N VAL A 223 29.00 -0.89 -18.19
CA VAL A 223 29.49 -0.29 -16.94
C VAL A 223 29.46 -1.37 -15.87
N ALA A 224 30.63 -1.78 -15.39
CA ALA A 224 30.72 -2.73 -14.27
C ALA A 224 30.96 -1.98 -12.96
N MET A 225 30.21 -2.34 -11.91
CA MET A 225 30.28 -1.73 -10.60
C MET A 225 30.57 -2.76 -9.50
N ASP A 226 31.34 -2.33 -8.51
CA ASP A 226 31.55 -3.05 -7.25
C ASP A 226 31.82 -2.07 -6.10
N GLY A 227 31.34 -2.38 -4.88
CA GLY A 227 31.55 -1.55 -3.69
C GLY A 227 31.14 -0.08 -3.83
N GLY A 228 30.15 0.24 -4.65
CA GLY A 228 29.71 1.62 -4.90
C GLY A 228 30.58 2.39 -5.93
N ARG A 229 31.56 1.74 -6.55
CA ARG A 229 32.50 2.33 -7.53
C ARG A 229 32.35 1.71 -8.89
N VAL A 230 32.75 2.44 -9.93
CA VAL A 230 32.85 1.93 -11.31
C VAL A 230 34.20 1.24 -11.51
N LEU A 231 34.19 -0.03 -11.88
CA LEU A 231 35.37 -0.82 -12.21
C LEU A 231 35.78 -0.62 -13.68
N VAL A 232 34.77 -0.63 -14.56
CA VAL A 232 34.96 -0.54 -16.01
C VAL A 232 33.82 0.27 -16.62
N ASN A 233 34.14 1.09 -17.64
CA ASN A 233 33.19 1.83 -18.46
C ASN A 233 33.72 1.84 -19.87
N ASP A 234 33.35 0.85 -20.70
CA ASP A 234 33.89 0.63 -22.04
C ASP A 234 32.87 -0.13 -22.92
N SER A 235 33.18 -0.35 -24.20
CA SER A 235 32.38 -1.22 -25.04
C SER A 235 32.43 -2.66 -24.51
N THR A 236 31.30 -3.39 -24.65
CA THR A 236 31.23 -4.78 -24.20
C THR A 236 32.31 -5.66 -24.81
N GLN A 237 32.62 -5.44 -26.09
CA GLN A 237 33.68 -6.16 -26.77
C GLN A 237 35.07 -5.87 -26.19
N ALA A 238 35.38 -4.61 -25.89
CA ALA A 238 36.66 -4.24 -25.28
C ALA A 238 36.84 -4.83 -23.88
N VAL A 239 35.74 -4.98 -23.11
CA VAL A 239 35.75 -5.66 -21.82
C VAL A 239 36.08 -7.15 -21.94
N LEU A 240 35.46 -7.85 -22.89
CA LEU A 240 35.71 -9.27 -23.18
C LEU A 240 37.14 -9.50 -23.67
N GLU A 241 37.61 -8.67 -24.60
CA GLU A 241 38.99 -8.74 -25.13
C GLU A 241 40.04 -8.51 -24.05
N ARG A 242 39.81 -7.54 -23.12
CA ARG A 242 40.70 -7.26 -21.97
C ARG A 242 40.76 -8.43 -21.00
N ALA A 243 39.62 -9.13 -20.79
CA ALA A 243 39.54 -10.29 -19.96
C ALA A 243 40.03 -11.60 -20.62
N GLY A 244 40.19 -11.61 -21.95
CA GLY A 244 40.61 -12.79 -22.71
C GLY A 244 39.60 -13.94 -22.71
N THR A 245 38.31 -13.62 -22.64
CA THR A 245 37.23 -14.59 -22.60
C THR A 245 36.00 -14.11 -23.34
N ASP A 246 35.22 -15.05 -23.90
CA ASP A 246 33.96 -14.75 -24.57
C ASP A 246 32.75 -14.74 -23.58
N ASP A 247 33.00 -15.10 -22.31
CA ASP A 247 31.99 -15.19 -21.25
C ASP A 247 32.07 -13.95 -20.34
N LEU A 248 31.01 -13.13 -20.37
CA LEU A 248 30.95 -11.89 -19.58
C LEU A 248 30.96 -12.15 -18.07
N GLU A 249 30.42 -13.29 -17.58
CA GLU A 249 30.45 -13.64 -16.16
C GLU A 249 31.90 -13.86 -15.69
N ARG A 250 32.71 -14.57 -16.48
CA ARG A 250 34.15 -14.75 -16.21
C ARG A 250 34.92 -13.44 -16.34
N ALA A 251 34.59 -12.65 -17.36
CA ALA A 251 35.20 -11.34 -17.52
C ALA A 251 34.95 -10.45 -16.31
N TYR A 252 33.70 -10.39 -15.82
CA TYR A 252 33.34 -9.62 -14.64
C TYR A 252 34.09 -10.09 -13.39
N VAL A 253 34.14 -11.41 -13.13
CA VAL A 253 34.86 -11.98 -11.98
C VAL A 253 36.36 -11.61 -12.02
N SER A 254 36.98 -11.58 -13.22
CA SER A 254 38.39 -11.19 -13.36
C SER A 254 38.66 -9.70 -13.05
N LEU A 255 37.64 -8.84 -13.13
CA LEU A 255 37.74 -7.41 -12.82
C LEU A 255 37.60 -7.10 -11.32
N LEU A 256 37.12 -8.05 -10.50
CA LEU A 256 36.91 -7.84 -9.07
C LEU A 256 38.23 -7.68 -8.32
N PRO A 257 38.33 -6.74 -7.36
CA PRO A 257 39.48 -6.59 -6.50
C PRO A 257 39.75 -7.86 -5.69
N GLY A 258 40.88 -8.51 -5.87
CA GLY A 258 41.26 -9.74 -5.14
C GLY A 258 41.13 -11.03 -5.94
N ALA A 259 40.66 -11.00 -7.18
CA ALA A 259 40.53 -12.20 -8.05
C ALA A 259 41.90 -12.78 -8.50
N GLY A 260 43.02 -12.16 -8.17
CA GLY A 260 44.36 -12.52 -8.63
C GLY A 260 45.03 -13.76 -8.02
N GLY A 261 44.31 -14.65 -7.32
CA GLY A 261 44.95 -15.76 -6.63
C GLY A 261 44.25 -17.09 -6.60
N ALA A 262 42.97 -17.16 -6.87
CA ALA A 262 42.26 -18.42 -6.99
C ALA A 262 41.52 -18.40 -8.33
N GLY A 263 42.20 -18.91 -9.35
CA GLY A 263 41.56 -19.15 -10.64
C GLY A 263 40.23 -19.82 -10.36
N ALA A 264 39.18 -19.31 -10.95
CA ALA A 264 37.86 -19.91 -10.87
C ALA A 264 37.96 -21.33 -11.47
N ALA A 265 38.33 -22.30 -10.63
CA ALA A 265 38.22 -23.71 -10.99
C ALA A 265 36.75 -23.91 -11.33
N ALA A 266 36.47 -24.28 -12.56
CA ALA A 266 35.13 -24.61 -12.99
C ALA A 266 34.52 -25.54 -11.93
N LEU A 267 33.31 -25.20 -11.47
CA LEU A 267 32.60 -25.98 -10.46
C LEU A 267 32.40 -27.38 -11.03
N VAL A 268 33.20 -28.31 -10.58
CA VAL A 268 33.14 -29.72 -11.03
C VAL A 268 32.06 -30.40 -10.22
N ILE A 269 31.03 -30.92 -10.87
CA ILE A 269 29.96 -31.69 -10.22
C ILE A 269 30.34 -33.16 -10.27
N PRO A 270 30.67 -33.78 -9.12
CA PRO A 270 31.00 -35.20 -9.08
C PRO A 270 29.79 -36.05 -9.50
N PRO A 271 30.02 -37.24 -10.12
CA PRO A 271 28.94 -38.13 -10.46
C PRO A 271 28.17 -38.58 -9.23
N ARG A 272 26.87 -38.78 -9.39
CA ARG A 272 25.95 -39.15 -8.33
C ARG A 272 26.17 -40.57 -7.84
N PRO A 273 26.21 -40.88 -6.53
CA PRO A 273 26.10 -42.23 -6.01
C PRO A 273 24.72 -42.81 -6.34
N GLN A 274 24.70 -43.95 -7.03
CA GLN A 274 23.43 -44.62 -7.38
C GLN A 274 23.04 -45.56 -6.25
N ASP A 275 22.06 -45.21 -5.44
CA ASP A 275 21.57 -45.99 -4.31
C ASP A 275 20.04 -45.99 -4.22
N GLY A 276 19.43 -47.15 -4.26
CA GLY A 276 18.12 -47.49 -3.67
C GLY A 276 16.87 -47.00 -4.44
N ALA A 277 15.73 -47.02 -3.75
CA ALA A 277 14.45 -46.62 -4.27
C ALA A 277 14.37 -45.09 -4.40
N PRO A 278 13.54 -44.55 -5.34
CA PRO A 278 13.43 -43.13 -5.56
C PRO A 278 13.00 -42.37 -4.29
N ALA A 279 13.50 -41.14 -4.14
CA ALA A 279 13.17 -40.29 -3.02
C ALA A 279 11.77 -39.64 -3.16
N ILE A 280 11.41 -39.23 -4.38
CA ILE A 280 10.09 -38.65 -4.68
C ILE A 280 9.53 -39.29 -5.95
N VAL A 281 8.27 -39.71 -5.89
CA VAL A 281 7.50 -40.15 -7.07
C VAL A 281 6.19 -39.40 -7.08
N ALA A 282 5.92 -38.71 -8.18
CA ALA A 282 4.67 -38.02 -8.44
C ALA A 282 4.00 -38.65 -9.67
N ASP A 283 2.74 -39.03 -9.57
CA ASP A 283 1.97 -39.62 -10.66
C ASP A 283 0.63 -38.91 -10.85
N GLY A 284 0.47 -38.27 -12.01
CA GLY A 284 -0.74 -37.56 -12.41
C GLY A 284 -1.14 -36.43 -11.46
N LEU A 285 -0.21 -35.81 -10.74
CA LEU A 285 -0.50 -34.74 -9.80
C LEU A 285 -1.25 -33.59 -10.46
N THR A 286 -2.43 -33.28 -9.92
CA THR A 286 -3.26 -32.19 -10.40
C THR A 286 -3.74 -31.32 -9.25
N ARG A 287 -3.68 -29.99 -9.42
CA ARG A 287 -4.26 -29.03 -8.49
C ARG A 287 -5.12 -28.01 -9.19
N ARG A 288 -6.37 -27.91 -8.74
CA ARG A 288 -7.38 -26.94 -9.24
C ARG A 288 -7.76 -25.95 -8.14
N PHE A 289 -7.93 -24.68 -8.53
CA PHE A 289 -8.49 -23.63 -7.69
C PHE A 289 -9.73 -23.08 -8.40
N GLY A 290 -10.89 -23.60 -8.08
CA GLY A 290 -12.12 -23.32 -8.83
C GLY A 290 -11.97 -23.79 -10.28
N SER A 291 -12.14 -22.90 -11.23
CA SER A 291 -11.97 -23.19 -12.68
C SER A 291 -10.51 -23.17 -13.15
N PHE A 292 -9.59 -22.65 -12.34
CA PHE A 292 -8.17 -22.53 -12.69
C PHE A 292 -7.41 -23.81 -12.34
N VAL A 293 -6.72 -24.39 -13.33
CA VAL A 293 -5.83 -25.56 -13.13
C VAL A 293 -4.41 -25.05 -12.99
N ALA A 294 -3.87 -25.11 -11.78
CA ALA A 294 -2.51 -24.66 -11.48
C ALA A 294 -1.45 -25.71 -11.82
N VAL A 295 -1.78 -26.99 -11.64
CA VAL A 295 -0.94 -28.15 -11.98
C VAL A 295 -1.84 -29.16 -12.67
N ASP A 296 -1.43 -29.68 -13.82
CA ASP A 296 -2.24 -30.52 -14.69
C ASP A 296 -1.50 -31.81 -15.06
N HIS A 297 -1.85 -32.90 -14.39
CA HIS A 297 -1.34 -34.27 -14.64
C HIS A 297 0.20 -34.36 -14.65
N VAL A 298 0.86 -33.75 -13.68
CA VAL A 298 2.32 -33.74 -13.57
C VAL A 298 2.82 -35.07 -13.01
N SER A 299 3.67 -35.75 -13.77
CA SER A 299 4.33 -37.00 -13.37
C SER A 299 5.85 -36.87 -13.51
N PHE A 300 6.59 -37.25 -12.46
CA PHE A 300 8.05 -37.28 -12.45
C PHE A 300 8.56 -38.17 -11.32
N ARG A 301 9.85 -38.51 -11.43
CA ARG A 301 10.55 -39.35 -10.45
C ARG A 301 11.90 -38.72 -10.14
N ILE A 302 12.22 -38.58 -8.87
CA ILE A 302 13.50 -38.06 -8.36
C ILE A 302 14.20 -39.18 -7.62
N GLU A 303 15.40 -39.47 -8.05
CA GLU A 303 16.22 -40.53 -7.45
C GLU A 303 16.89 -40.02 -6.15
N ARG A 304 17.40 -40.94 -5.31
CA ARG A 304 18.15 -40.55 -4.11
C ARG A 304 19.46 -39.84 -4.47
N ASN A 305 19.81 -38.85 -3.66
CA ASN A 305 21.04 -38.05 -3.80
C ASN A 305 21.12 -37.28 -5.15
N GLU A 306 19.99 -37.07 -5.77
CA GLU A 306 19.87 -36.33 -7.03
C GLU A 306 19.62 -34.82 -6.77
N ILE A 307 20.27 -33.97 -7.54
CA ILE A 307 19.91 -32.57 -7.65
C ILE A 307 18.97 -32.42 -8.86
N PHE A 308 17.66 -32.35 -8.59
CA PHE A 308 16.64 -32.31 -9.62
C PHE A 308 16.07 -30.91 -9.76
N GLY A 309 16.15 -30.33 -10.96
CA GLY A 309 15.71 -28.97 -11.25
C GLY A 309 14.30 -28.91 -11.87
N PHE A 310 13.45 -28.01 -11.38
CA PHE A 310 12.25 -27.57 -12.11
C PHE A 310 12.52 -26.24 -12.76
N LEU A 311 12.54 -26.26 -14.09
CA LEU A 311 12.71 -25.09 -14.93
C LEU A 311 11.38 -24.78 -15.61
N GLY A 312 10.82 -23.61 -15.36
CA GLY A 312 9.51 -23.30 -15.92
C GLY A 312 9.14 -21.82 -15.84
N SER A 313 8.07 -21.47 -16.57
CA SER A 313 7.48 -20.15 -16.50
C SER A 313 6.97 -19.87 -15.08
N ASN A 314 6.94 -18.58 -14.69
CA ASN A 314 6.57 -18.15 -13.35
C ASN A 314 5.31 -18.83 -12.78
N GLY A 315 5.46 -19.44 -11.62
CA GLY A 315 4.37 -20.08 -10.87
C GLY A 315 4.12 -21.56 -11.14
N CYS A 316 4.73 -22.14 -12.19
CA CYS A 316 4.49 -23.55 -12.56
C CYS A 316 5.02 -24.56 -11.52
N GLY A 317 6.18 -24.28 -10.92
CA GLY A 317 6.81 -25.17 -9.91
C GLY A 317 6.31 -24.98 -8.48
N LYS A 318 5.94 -23.76 -8.09
CA LYS A 318 5.59 -23.41 -6.70
C LYS A 318 4.44 -24.22 -6.12
N THR A 319 3.38 -24.44 -6.90
CA THR A 319 2.22 -25.25 -6.45
C THR A 319 2.59 -26.71 -6.32
N THR A 320 3.40 -27.24 -7.24
CA THR A 320 3.92 -28.61 -7.18
C THR A 320 4.79 -28.79 -5.94
N MET A 321 5.71 -27.88 -5.65
CA MET A 321 6.54 -27.90 -4.45
C MET A 321 5.73 -27.91 -3.15
N LYS A 322 4.70 -27.07 -3.06
CA LYS A 322 3.79 -27.07 -1.90
C LYS A 322 3.03 -28.37 -1.72
N MET A 323 2.68 -29.04 -2.81
CA MET A 323 2.08 -30.38 -2.71
C MET A 323 3.09 -31.42 -2.23
N LEU A 324 4.32 -31.37 -2.72
CA LEU A 324 5.39 -32.30 -2.30
C LEU A 324 5.86 -32.09 -0.85
N THR A 325 5.73 -30.88 -0.32
CA THR A 325 6.01 -30.59 1.11
C THR A 325 4.83 -30.92 2.04
N GLY A 326 3.70 -31.36 1.49
CA GLY A 326 2.47 -31.56 2.27
C GLY A 326 1.84 -30.25 2.80
N LEU A 327 2.23 -29.09 2.26
CA LEU A 327 1.61 -27.79 2.61
C LEU A 327 0.31 -27.55 1.83
N LEU A 328 0.08 -28.34 0.79
CA LEU A 328 -1.09 -28.22 -0.08
C LEU A 328 -1.49 -29.61 -0.59
N ASP A 329 -2.77 -29.98 -0.42
CA ASP A 329 -3.27 -31.25 -0.92
C ASP A 329 -3.42 -31.24 -2.44
N ALA A 330 -3.17 -32.36 -3.10
CA ALA A 330 -3.48 -32.56 -4.49
C ALA A 330 -5.02 -32.70 -4.68
N THR A 331 -5.55 -32.19 -5.79
CA THR A 331 -6.97 -32.43 -6.15
C THR A 331 -7.15 -33.83 -6.70
N SER A 332 -6.17 -34.35 -7.46
CA SER A 332 -6.11 -35.72 -7.96
C SER A 332 -4.66 -36.12 -8.24
N GLY A 333 -4.41 -37.40 -8.44
CA GLY A 333 -3.06 -37.97 -8.55
C GLY A 333 -2.46 -38.32 -7.20
N THR A 334 -1.29 -38.94 -7.20
CA THR A 334 -0.59 -39.42 -6.01
C THR A 334 0.84 -38.93 -5.99
N ALA A 335 1.35 -38.67 -4.79
CA ALA A 335 2.76 -38.41 -4.58
C ALA A 335 3.28 -39.20 -3.38
N THR A 336 4.47 -39.78 -3.52
CA THR A 336 5.16 -40.47 -2.44
C THR A 336 6.49 -39.78 -2.16
N LEU A 337 6.82 -39.70 -0.88
CA LEU A 337 8.08 -39.19 -0.37
C LEU A 337 8.77 -40.28 0.44
N LEU A 338 9.98 -40.71 0.03
CA LEU A 338 10.74 -41.79 0.65
C LEU A 338 9.91 -43.08 0.78
N GLY A 339 9.11 -43.37 -0.27
CA GLY A 339 8.25 -44.55 -0.34
C GLY A 339 6.95 -44.50 0.46
N LYS A 340 6.65 -43.38 1.12
CA LYS A 340 5.38 -43.14 1.85
C LYS A 340 4.52 -42.14 1.12
N PRO A 341 3.17 -42.30 1.10
CA PRO A 341 2.30 -41.27 0.62
C PRO A 341 2.53 -39.94 1.37
N ILE A 342 2.47 -38.79 0.67
CA ILE A 342 2.60 -37.46 1.28
C ILE A 342 1.31 -37.16 2.04
N ASP A 343 1.40 -37.05 3.35
CA ASP A 343 0.33 -36.63 4.25
C ASP A 343 0.73 -35.34 4.94
N ALA A 344 -0.12 -34.32 4.78
CA ALA A 344 0.06 -33.01 5.41
C ALA A 344 0.07 -33.08 6.96
N THR A 345 -0.49 -34.13 7.55
CA THR A 345 -0.60 -34.32 9.01
C THR A 345 0.54 -35.15 9.61
N ASP A 346 1.30 -35.89 8.79
CA ASP A 346 2.40 -36.71 9.29
C ASP A 346 3.65 -35.88 9.63
N MET A 347 3.81 -35.60 10.91
CA MET A 347 4.95 -34.83 11.41
C MET A 347 6.30 -35.56 11.17
N ASN A 348 6.33 -36.89 11.18
CA ASN A 348 7.56 -37.67 10.99
C ASN A 348 8.08 -37.52 9.54
N THR A 349 7.19 -37.48 8.57
CA THR A 349 7.57 -37.22 7.18
C THR A 349 8.05 -35.76 7.01
N ARG A 350 7.42 -34.81 7.68
CA ARG A 350 7.87 -33.42 7.67
C ARG A 350 9.25 -33.22 8.27
N MET A 351 9.58 -33.91 9.32
CA MET A 351 10.91 -33.88 9.95
C MET A 351 12.05 -34.43 9.05
N LYS A 352 11.73 -35.09 7.92
CA LYS A 352 12.69 -35.51 6.93
C LYS A 352 12.89 -34.57 5.76
N VAL A 353 12.13 -33.51 5.72
CA VAL A 353 12.11 -32.51 4.62
C VAL A 353 12.60 -31.17 5.12
N GLY A 354 13.62 -30.63 4.47
CA GLY A 354 13.99 -29.22 4.59
C GLY A 354 13.29 -28.42 3.50
N TYR A 355 12.74 -27.26 3.84
CA TYR A 355 12.09 -26.38 2.87
C TYR A 355 12.64 -24.95 2.97
N MET A 356 13.00 -24.41 1.82
CA MET A 356 13.42 -23.02 1.69
C MET A 356 12.49 -22.31 0.71
N SER A 357 11.80 -21.25 1.18
CA SER A 357 10.89 -20.43 0.36
C SER A 357 11.64 -19.37 -0.43
N GLN A 358 11.05 -18.90 -1.53
CA GLN A 358 11.60 -17.83 -2.37
C GLN A 358 11.83 -16.51 -1.60
N SER A 359 10.87 -16.12 -0.75
CA SER A 359 11.02 -14.94 0.09
C SER A 359 11.74 -15.29 1.39
N PHE A 360 12.51 -14.32 1.93
CA PHE A 360 13.12 -14.48 3.23
C PHE A 360 12.03 -14.76 4.28
N SER A 361 12.11 -15.91 4.95
CA SER A 361 11.06 -16.43 5.85
C SER A 361 11.48 -16.49 7.31
N LEU A 362 12.68 -16.04 7.63
CA LEU A 362 13.20 -15.99 9.00
C LEU A 362 12.88 -14.65 9.66
N TYR A 363 13.01 -14.58 10.96
CA TYR A 363 12.68 -13.38 11.75
C TYR A 363 13.78 -12.32 11.65
N GLU A 364 13.45 -11.17 11.10
CA GLU A 364 14.41 -10.06 10.91
C GLU A 364 14.82 -9.38 12.23
N GLU A 365 14.01 -9.52 13.28
CA GLU A 365 14.29 -8.98 14.61
C GLU A 365 15.28 -9.83 15.41
N LEU A 366 15.43 -11.10 15.07
CA LEU A 366 16.33 -12.05 15.71
C LEU A 366 17.70 -12.04 15.02
N THR A 367 18.78 -12.32 15.77
CA THR A 367 20.11 -12.49 15.19
C THR A 367 20.18 -13.79 14.36
N VAL A 368 21.26 -13.96 13.58
CA VAL A 368 21.52 -15.21 12.82
C VAL A 368 21.47 -16.41 13.76
N ARG A 369 22.19 -16.35 14.87
CA ARG A 369 22.21 -17.41 15.91
C ARG A 369 20.82 -17.68 16.47
N GLN A 370 20.12 -16.63 16.91
CA GLN A 370 18.78 -16.75 17.48
C GLN A 370 17.76 -17.36 16.51
N ASN A 371 17.88 -17.08 15.22
CA ASN A 371 17.05 -17.72 14.21
C ASN A 371 17.31 -19.23 14.14
N LEU A 372 18.58 -19.66 14.15
CA LEU A 372 18.95 -21.07 14.15
C LEU A 372 18.51 -21.76 15.45
N ASP A 373 18.67 -21.13 16.62
CA ASP A 373 18.21 -21.64 17.91
C ASP A 373 16.68 -21.83 17.92
N LEU A 374 15.93 -20.88 17.35
CA LEU A 374 14.49 -21.00 17.21
C LEU A 374 14.10 -22.19 16.33
N HIS A 375 14.77 -22.37 15.18
CA HIS A 375 14.53 -23.50 14.29
C HIS A 375 14.91 -24.83 14.94
N ALA A 376 16.00 -24.90 15.73
CA ALA A 376 16.33 -26.10 16.51
C ALA A 376 15.19 -26.49 17.45
N LYS A 377 14.60 -25.53 18.15
CA LYS A 377 13.42 -25.76 19.01
C LYS A 377 12.19 -26.21 18.22
N LEU A 378 11.92 -25.59 17.06
CA LEU A 378 10.81 -25.98 16.17
C LEU A 378 10.95 -27.43 15.68
N TYR A 379 12.18 -27.88 15.40
CA TYR A 379 12.50 -29.27 15.06
C TYR A 379 12.67 -30.19 16.29
N ARG A 380 12.24 -29.73 17.49
CA ARG A 380 12.28 -30.51 18.74
C ARG A 380 13.68 -31.01 19.13
N MET A 381 14.70 -30.22 18.80
CA MET A 381 16.05 -30.48 19.25
C MET A 381 16.23 -29.86 20.64
N GLU A 382 16.74 -30.59 21.60
CA GLU A 382 16.86 -30.14 22.98
C GLU A 382 18.30 -30.25 23.51
N GLY A 383 18.63 -29.38 24.45
CA GLY A 383 19.88 -29.44 25.20
C GLY A 383 21.13 -29.28 24.33
N GLU A 384 22.13 -30.07 24.63
CA GLU A 384 23.45 -30.01 24.00
C GLU A 384 23.42 -30.30 22.49
N ARG A 385 22.48 -31.17 22.05
CA ARG A 385 22.28 -31.52 20.63
C ARG A 385 21.82 -30.28 19.79
N ALA A 386 20.98 -29.42 20.36
CA ALA A 386 20.56 -28.22 19.69
C ALA A 386 21.71 -27.23 19.52
N SER A 387 22.48 -26.99 20.57
CA SER A 387 23.64 -26.12 20.56
C SER A 387 24.71 -26.60 19.58
N GLU A 388 25.05 -27.89 19.59
CA GLU A 388 25.99 -28.47 18.64
C GLU A 388 25.52 -28.36 17.18
N ALA A 389 24.22 -28.54 16.92
CA ALA A 389 23.67 -28.42 15.59
C ALA A 389 23.76 -26.96 15.08
N VAL A 390 23.47 -25.99 15.94
CA VAL A 390 23.58 -24.56 15.62
C VAL A 390 25.03 -24.18 15.32
N GLU A 391 26.00 -24.55 16.19
CA GLU A 391 27.40 -24.25 15.97
C GLU A 391 27.95 -24.91 14.70
N ARG A 392 27.57 -26.16 14.45
CA ARG A 392 27.94 -26.88 13.22
C ARG A 392 27.37 -26.18 11.99
N SER A 393 26.11 -25.75 12.07
CA SER A 393 25.45 -25.06 10.98
C SER A 393 26.09 -23.67 10.70
N LEU A 394 26.42 -22.91 11.75
CA LEU A 394 27.16 -21.66 11.61
C LEU A 394 28.52 -21.86 10.93
N ALA A 395 29.22 -22.93 11.28
CA ALA A 395 30.52 -23.28 10.68
C ALA A 395 30.38 -23.72 9.22
N SER A 396 29.48 -24.67 8.93
CA SER A 396 29.32 -25.28 7.60
C SER A 396 28.85 -24.27 6.54
N PHE A 397 28.02 -23.28 6.93
CA PHE A 397 27.52 -22.26 6.03
C PHE A 397 28.26 -20.91 6.13
N GLU A 398 29.42 -20.89 6.79
CA GLU A 398 30.27 -19.69 6.94
C GLU A 398 29.53 -18.47 7.52
N LEU A 399 28.67 -18.71 8.52
CA LEU A 399 27.86 -17.68 9.17
C LEU A 399 28.43 -17.21 10.51
N GLN A 400 29.53 -17.79 10.98
CA GLN A 400 30.15 -17.43 12.27
C GLN A 400 30.49 -15.95 12.40
N PRO A 401 31.05 -15.27 11.37
CA PRO A 401 31.41 -13.84 11.49
C PRO A 401 30.21 -12.94 11.73
N CYS A 402 29.00 -13.34 11.30
CA CYS A 402 27.77 -12.55 11.40
C CYS A 402 26.73 -13.19 12.35
N ALA A 403 27.16 -14.12 13.22
CA ALA A 403 26.25 -14.89 14.10
C ALA A 403 25.37 -13.98 14.99
N ASP A 404 25.88 -12.87 15.44
CA ASP A 404 25.20 -11.93 16.34
C ASP A 404 24.56 -10.75 15.59
N GLU A 405 24.68 -10.71 14.26
CA GLU A 405 24.03 -9.70 13.44
C GLU A 405 22.58 -10.06 13.11
N ARG A 406 21.77 -9.03 12.84
CA ARG A 406 20.38 -9.22 12.40
C ARG A 406 20.32 -9.40 10.89
N PRO A 407 19.41 -10.23 10.35
CA PRO A 407 19.26 -10.43 8.91
C PRO A 407 19.08 -9.14 8.10
N ALA A 408 18.42 -8.12 8.68
CA ALA A 408 18.23 -6.83 8.02
C ALA A 408 19.54 -6.10 7.66
N ALA A 409 20.63 -6.37 8.37
CA ALA A 409 21.95 -5.77 8.14
C ALA A 409 22.80 -6.58 7.13
N LEU A 410 22.37 -7.81 6.78
CA LEU A 410 23.15 -8.73 5.96
C LEU A 410 22.85 -8.58 4.46
N SER A 411 23.83 -8.89 3.62
CA SER A 411 23.64 -9.02 2.17
C SER A 411 22.67 -10.15 1.83
N LEU A 412 22.04 -10.08 0.65
CA LEU A 412 21.08 -11.10 0.22
C LEU A 412 21.70 -12.49 0.17
N GLY A 413 22.93 -12.62 -0.32
CA GLY A 413 23.64 -13.91 -0.36
C GLY A 413 23.85 -14.54 1.03
N ILE A 414 24.17 -13.74 2.05
CA ILE A 414 24.28 -14.21 3.44
C ILE A 414 22.90 -14.61 3.99
N ARG A 415 21.84 -13.85 3.69
CA ARG A 415 20.47 -14.20 4.09
C ARG A 415 20.02 -15.53 3.48
N GLN A 416 20.35 -15.77 2.21
CA GLN A 416 20.03 -17.04 1.55
C GLN A 416 20.80 -18.22 2.17
N ARG A 417 22.09 -18.05 2.50
CA ARG A 417 22.85 -19.05 3.25
C ARG A 417 22.24 -19.33 4.63
N LEU A 418 21.77 -18.29 5.34
CA LEU A 418 21.09 -18.47 6.61
C LEU A 418 19.78 -19.26 6.47
N GLN A 419 18.98 -19.00 5.42
CA GLN A 419 17.78 -19.78 5.16
C GLN A 419 18.10 -21.25 4.85
N LEU A 420 19.13 -21.48 4.04
CA LEU A 420 19.59 -22.84 3.73
C LEU A 420 20.08 -23.55 5.00
N ALA A 421 20.87 -22.87 5.83
CA ALA A 421 21.35 -23.37 7.11
C ALA A 421 20.21 -23.78 8.04
N ALA A 422 19.16 -22.95 8.14
CA ALA A 422 17.96 -23.25 8.92
C ALA A 422 17.17 -24.44 8.35
N ALA A 423 17.06 -24.54 7.01
CA ALA A 423 16.40 -25.67 6.34
C ALA A 423 17.14 -27.00 6.49
N CYS A 424 18.47 -26.96 6.67
CA CYS A 424 19.32 -28.14 6.81
C CYS A 424 19.63 -28.51 8.28
N LEU A 425 19.25 -27.67 9.25
CA LEU A 425 19.65 -27.79 10.66
C LEU A 425 19.33 -29.16 11.27
N HIS A 426 18.19 -29.73 10.90
CA HIS A 426 17.70 -31.04 11.39
C HIS A 426 18.17 -32.24 10.55
N LYS A 427 19.07 -32.03 9.59
CA LYS A 427 19.63 -33.05 8.66
C LYS A 427 18.53 -33.77 7.86
N PRO A 428 17.82 -33.07 6.98
CA PRO A 428 16.75 -33.67 6.18
C PRO A 428 17.29 -34.68 5.16
N GLU A 429 16.49 -35.70 4.83
CA GLU A 429 16.80 -36.63 3.73
C GLU A 429 16.46 -36.02 2.36
N VAL A 430 15.52 -35.05 2.35
CA VAL A 430 15.07 -34.32 1.13
C VAL A 430 15.06 -32.84 1.41
N LEU A 431 15.65 -32.07 0.52
CA LEU A 431 15.69 -30.59 0.57
C LEU A 431 14.93 -30.02 -0.62
N ILE A 432 13.95 -29.17 -0.35
CA ILE A 432 13.12 -28.51 -1.38
C ILE A 432 13.39 -27.01 -1.35
N LEU A 433 13.88 -26.47 -2.45
CA LEU A 433 14.34 -25.08 -2.59
C LEU A 433 13.53 -24.34 -3.67
N ASP A 434 12.86 -23.25 -3.28
CA ASP A 434 12.06 -22.44 -4.20
C ASP A 434 12.82 -21.17 -4.60
N GLU A 435 13.41 -21.16 -5.81
CA GLU A 435 14.21 -20.05 -6.37
C GLU A 435 15.28 -19.52 -5.37
N PRO A 436 16.17 -20.36 -4.84
CA PRO A 436 16.98 -20.02 -3.67
C PRO A 436 18.04 -18.95 -3.93
N THR A 437 18.43 -18.70 -5.17
CA THR A 437 19.48 -17.74 -5.55
C THR A 437 18.96 -16.56 -6.35
N SER A 438 17.65 -16.37 -6.36
CA SER A 438 17.05 -15.22 -7.06
C SER A 438 17.56 -13.89 -6.47
N GLY A 439 18.15 -13.04 -7.32
CA GLY A 439 18.74 -11.78 -6.93
C GLY A 439 20.11 -11.88 -6.22
N VAL A 440 20.73 -13.04 -6.17
CA VAL A 440 22.07 -13.24 -5.59
C VAL A 440 23.15 -13.01 -6.66
N ASP A 441 24.23 -12.31 -6.29
CA ASP A 441 25.37 -12.07 -7.16
C ASP A 441 26.07 -13.38 -7.58
N PRO A 442 26.81 -13.39 -8.73
CA PRO A 442 27.44 -14.59 -9.26
C PRO A 442 28.39 -15.30 -8.28
N GLY A 443 29.17 -14.56 -7.52
CA GLY A 443 30.14 -15.14 -6.55
C GLY A 443 29.45 -15.83 -5.38
N ALA A 444 28.44 -15.19 -4.79
CA ALA A 444 27.65 -15.79 -3.71
C ALA A 444 26.78 -16.95 -4.21
N ARG A 445 26.33 -16.90 -5.49
CA ARG A 445 25.61 -18.00 -6.15
C ARG A 445 26.50 -19.24 -6.29
N ASP A 446 27.74 -19.08 -6.74
CA ASP A 446 28.68 -20.22 -6.86
C ASP A 446 28.99 -20.83 -5.49
N MET A 447 29.14 -20.02 -4.46
CA MET A 447 29.33 -20.51 -3.10
C MET A 447 28.10 -21.29 -2.61
N PHE A 448 26.91 -20.80 -2.87
CA PHE A 448 25.66 -21.49 -2.54
C PHE A 448 25.57 -22.87 -3.24
N TRP A 449 25.91 -22.92 -4.53
CA TRP A 449 25.93 -24.18 -5.28
C TRP A 449 26.99 -25.19 -4.78
N ARG A 450 28.14 -24.71 -4.31
CA ARG A 450 29.13 -25.58 -3.64
C ARG A 450 28.52 -26.28 -2.42
N HIS A 451 27.78 -25.55 -1.59
CA HIS A 451 27.06 -26.16 -0.45
C HIS A 451 26.00 -27.17 -0.90
N LEU A 452 25.24 -26.90 -1.96
CA LEU A 452 24.26 -27.86 -2.47
C LEU A 452 24.92 -29.13 -2.99
N ILE A 453 26.02 -29.03 -3.71
CA ILE A 453 26.77 -30.18 -4.20
C ILE A 453 27.32 -30.99 -3.04
N GLN A 454 27.87 -30.35 -2.02
CA GLN A 454 28.37 -31.01 -0.81
C GLN A 454 27.25 -31.76 -0.09
N LEU A 455 26.10 -31.09 0.16
CA LEU A 455 24.94 -31.74 0.78
C LEU A 455 24.47 -32.98 0.00
N SER A 456 24.40 -32.87 -1.33
CA SER A 456 23.92 -33.98 -2.17
C SER A 456 24.95 -35.13 -2.25
N ARG A 457 26.24 -34.81 -2.41
CA ARG A 457 27.28 -35.82 -2.68
C ARG A 457 27.90 -36.44 -1.40
N GLU A 458 28.12 -35.60 -0.37
CA GLU A 458 28.75 -36.05 0.87
C GLU A 458 27.71 -36.42 1.92
N GLU A 459 26.67 -35.60 2.14
CA GLU A 459 25.65 -35.84 3.15
C GLU A 459 24.45 -36.66 2.64
N ARG A 460 24.44 -37.01 1.34
CA ARG A 460 23.43 -37.85 0.67
C ARG A 460 22.00 -37.25 0.73
N VAL A 461 21.87 -35.94 0.68
CA VAL A 461 20.60 -35.25 0.65
C VAL A 461 20.08 -35.21 -0.79
N THR A 462 18.83 -35.59 -1.01
CA THR A 462 18.13 -35.41 -2.29
C THR A 462 17.63 -33.98 -2.39
N ILE A 463 18.01 -33.28 -3.46
CA ILE A 463 17.69 -31.86 -3.61
C ILE A 463 16.72 -31.65 -4.77
N PHE A 464 15.61 -30.96 -4.48
CA PHE A 464 14.64 -30.53 -5.44
C PHE A 464 14.65 -29.01 -5.49
N ILE A 465 15.01 -28.41 -6.62
CA ILE A 465 15.19 -26.98 -6.79
C ILE A 465 14.30 -26.44 -7.90
N SER A 466 13.52 -25.36 -7.62
CA SER A 466 12.94 -24.56 -8.71
C SER A 466 13.89 -23.43 -9.07
N THR A 467 14.08 -23.20 -10.35
CA THR A 467 14.86 -22.08 -10.86
C THR A 467 14.33 -21.62 -12.19
N HIS A 468 14.59 -20.36 -12.53
CA HIS A 468 14.41 -19.79 -13.84
C HIS A 468 15.75 -19.40 -14.50
N PHE A 469 16.86 -19.66 -13.83
CA PHE A 469 18.22 -19.43 -14.32
C PHE A 469 18.75 -20.65 -15.08
N MET A 470 19.12 -20.44 -16.33
CA MET A 470 19.62 -21.51 -17.20
C MET A 470 20.94 -22.08 -16.73
N ASN A 471 21.86 -21.22 -16.26
CA ASN A 471 23.15 -21.62 -15.71
C ASN A 471 23.01 -22.47 -14.43
N GLU A 472 21.96 -22.30 -13.65
CA GLU A 472 21.65 -23.16 -12.52
C GLU A 472 21.03 -24.48 -12.94
N ALA A 473 20.07 -24.42 -13.88
CA ALA A 473 19.48 -25.63 -14.45
C ALA A 473 20.53 -26.55 -15.09
N ALA A 474 21.54 -25.97 -15.73
CA ALA A 474 22.69 -26.69 -16.30
C ALA A 474 23.56 -27.39 -15.24
N ARG A 475 23.47 -27.00 -13.95
CA ARG A 475 24.18 -27.64 -12.83
C ARG A 475 23.39 -28.76 -12.19
N CYS A 476 22.13 -28.96 -12.54
CA CYS A 476 21.33 -30.07 -12.03
C CYS A 476 21.68 -31.42 -12.72
N ASP A 477 21.51 -32.53 -12.02
CA ASP A 477 21.67 -33.84 -12.63
C ASP A 477 20.63 -34.12 -13.70
N ARG A 478 19.37 -33.78 -13.38
CA ARG A 478 18.24 -33.80 -14.33
C ARG A 478 17.35 -32.62 -14.08
N ILE A 479 16.64 -32.23 -15.12
CA ILE A 479 15.69 -31.12 -15.06
C ILE A 479 14.34 -31.53 -15.68
N SER A 480 13.29 -30.94 -15.18
CA SER A 480 11.95 -30.98 -15.77
C SER A 480 11.59 -29.61 -16.33
N LEU A 481 11.35 -29.54 -17.62
CA LEU A 481 10.85 -28.33 -18.28
C LEU A 481 9.35 -28.25 -18.12
N MET A 482 8.84 -27.11 -17.57
CA MET A 482 7.44 -26.93 -17.27
C MET A 482 6.82 -25.72 -17.95
N HIS A 483 5.59 -25.84 -18.40
CA HIS A 483 4.80 -24.75 -18.93
C HIS A 483 3.31 -24.90 -18.59
N ARG A 484 2.66 -23.82 -18.11
CA ARG A 484 1.24 -23.78 -17.75
C ARG A 484 0.76 -24.96 -16.89
N GLY A 485 1.61 -25.38 -15.95
CA GLY A 485 1.29 -26.46 -15.01
C GLY A 485 1.48 -27.87 -15.58
N ARG A 486 2.07 -28.03 -16.77
CA ARG A 486 2.37 -29.33 -17.40
C ARG A 486 3.89 -29.52 -17.55
N VAL A 487 4.33 -30.76 -17.50
CA VAL A 487 5.70 -31.15 -17.85
C VAL A 487 5.81 -31.26 -19.38
N LEU A 488 6.78 -30.54 -19.95
CA LEU A 488 7.08 -30.59 -21.39
C LEU A 488 8.12 -31.66 -21.73
N ALA A 489 9.20 -31.72 -20.92
CA ALA A 489 10.28 -32.69 -21.10
C ALA A 489 11.01 -32.91 -19.76
N VAL A 490 11.62 -34.07 -19.58
CA VAL A 490 12.47 -34.45 -18.43
C VAL A 490 13.72 -35.15 -18.96
N GLY A 491 14.89 -34.71 -18.54
CA GLY A 491 16.17 -35.31 -18.94
C GLY A 491 17.34 -34.58 -18.28
N SER A 492 18.56 -35.03 -18.56
CA SER A 492 19.75 -34.25 -18.22
C SER A 492 19.83 -33.00 -19.08
N PRO A 493 20.45 -31.90 -18.63
CA PRO A 493 20.64 -30.70 -19.44
C PRO A 493 21.23 -30.96 -20.82
N GLU A 494 22.18 -31.90 -20.91
CA GLU A 494 22.83 -32.25 -22.15
C GLU A 494 21.89 -33.04 -23.07
N GLU A 495 21.17 -34.08 -22.55
CA GLU A 495 20.18 -34.81 -23.33
C GLU A 495 19.10 -33.90 -23.92
N LEU A 496 18.59 -32.94 -23.15
CA LEU A 496 17.56 -32.03 -23.62
C LEU A 496 18.08 -31.06 -24.70
N ARG A 497 19.32 -30.62 -24.59
CA ARG A 497 19.99 -29.79 -25.60
C ARG A 497 20.20 -30.56 -26.91
N GLU A 498 20.67 -31.79 -26.82
CA GLU A 498 20.92 -32.66 -27.98
C GLU A 498 19.62 -33.07 -28.70
N GLN A 499 18.57 -33.43 -27.95
CA GLN A 499 17.24 -33.76 -28.49
C GLN A 499 16.65 -32.64 -29.35
N ARG A 500 17.00 -31.40 -29.04
CA ARG A 500 16.49 -30.19 -29.72
C ARG A 500 17.48 -29.56 -30.71
N HIS A 501 18.65 -30.18 -30.86
CA HIS A 501 19.74 -29.62 -31.71
C HIS A 501 20.08 -28.17 -31.36
N ALA A 502 19.97 -27.81 -30.09
CA ALA A 502 20.16 -26.44 -29.60
C ALA A 502 21.61 -26.23 -29.13
N SER A 503 22.12 -25.02 -29.34
CA SER A 503 23.47 -24.65 -28.89
C SER A 503 23.51 -24.40 -27.39
N THR A 504 22.39 -23.93 -26.82
CA THR A 504 22.24 -23.62 -25.40
C THR A 504 21.00 -24.29 -24.81
N LEU A 505 20.98 -24.47 -23.49
CA LEU A 505 19.80 -24.97 -22.76
C LEU A 505 18.61 -24.02 -22.88
N GLU A 506 18.88 -22.70 -22.98
CA GLU A 506 17.85 -21.68 -23.17
C GLU A 506 17.15 -21.84 -24.52
N GLU A 507 17.91 -22.04 -25.59
CA GLU A 507 17.34 -22.32 -26.92
C GLU A 507 16.50 -23.60 -26.92
N ALA A 508 16.97 -24.67 -26.27
CA ALA A 508 16.22 -25.91 -26.15
C ALA A 508 14.89 -25.70 -25.42
N PHE A 509 14.90 -24.93 -24.35
CA PHE A 509 13.69 -24.62 -23.59
C PHE A 509 12.71 -23.73 -24.36
N VAL A 510 13.21 -22.70 -25.04
CA VAL A 510 12.38 -21.83 -25.91
C VAL A 510 11.72 -22.65 -27.02
N ALA A 511 12.46 -23.57 -27.67
CA ALA A 511 11.90 -24.45 -28.70
C ALA A 511 10.77 -25.33 -28.13
N CYS A 512 10.92 -25.89 -26.93
CA CYS A 512 9.87 -26.64 -26.27
C CYS A 512 8.64 -25.79 -25.95
N LEU A 513 8.82 -24.52 -25.56
CA LEU A 513 7.73 -23.59 -25.30
C LEU A 513 6.99 -23.19 -26.57
N GLU A 514 7.70 -22.88 -27.65
CA GLU A 514 7.12 -22.53 -28.96
C GLU A 514 6.30 -23.69 -29.53
N GLU A 515 6.77 -24.93 -29.44
CA GLU A 515 6.01 -26.13 -29.80
C GLU A 515 4.72 -26.28 -28.95
N ALA A 516 4.83 -26.11 -27.64
CA ALA A 516 3.68 -26.23 -26.74
C ALA A 516 2.62 -25.15 -27.01
N GLU A 517 3.04 -23.93 -27.36
CA GLU A 517 2.13 -22.86 -27.75
C GLU A 517 1.48 -23.10 -29.12
N ALA A 518 2.25 -23.60 -30.10
CA ALA A 518 1.72 -23.96 -31.41
C ALA A 518 0.71 -25.12 -31.30
N ALA A 519 0.97 -26.13 -30.47
CA ALA A 519 0.05 -27.24 -30.22
C ALA A 519 -1.22 -26.76 -29.48
N GLY A 520 -1.11 -25.80 -28.59
CA GLY A 520 -2.24 -25.16 -27.90
C GLY A 520 -3.12 -24.30 -28.80
N ALA A 521 -2.57 -23.69 -29.83
CA ALA A 521 -3.30 -22.87 -30.81
C ALA A 521 -4.12 -23.70 -31.80
N THR A 522 -3.77 -24.97 -32.01
CA THR A 522 -4.47 -25.90 -32.91
C THR A 522 -5.61 -26.69 -32.23
N ALA A 523 -5.75 -26.63 -30.90
CA ALA A 523 -6.87 -27.22 -30.19
C ALA A 523 -8.11 -26.29 -30.26
N PRO A 524 -9.32 -26.80 -30.67
CA PRO A 524 -10.51 -25.97 -30.73
C PRO A 524 -10.81 -25.40 -29.34
N ALA A 525 -10.93 -24.09 -29.29
CA ALA A 525 -11.27 -23.37 -28.06
C ALA A 525 -12.58 -23.94 -27.48
N SER A 526 -12.47 -24.73 -26.42
CA SER A 526 -13.60 -25.08 -25.58
C SER A 526 -14.13 -23.79 -24.96
N ARG A 527 -15.33 -23.37 -25.44
CA ARG A 527 -16.07 -22.22 -24.95
C ARG A 527 -16.16 -22.30 -23.43
N GLN A 528 -15.58 -21.32 -22.76
CA GLN A 528 -15.93 -21.01 -21.38
C GLN A 528 -17.41 -20.59 -21.33
N PRO A 529 -18.23 -21.12 -20.43
CA PRO A 529 -19.59 -20.62 -20.27
C PRO A 529 -19.55 -19.23 -19.66
N ASP A 530 -20.05 -18.28 -20.43
CA ASP A 530 -20.36 -16.92 -19.97
C ASP A 530 -21.37 -16.98 -18.83
N ALA A 531 -21.04 -16.37 -17.72
CA ALA A 531 -21.98 -16.08 -16.67
C ALA A 531 -22.94 -14.98 -17.17
N ALA A 532 -24.21 -15.29 -17.09
CA ALA A 532 -25.37 -14.55 -17.51
C ALA A 532 -25.28 -13.03 -17.36
N ARG A 533 -25.49 -12.31 -18.45
CA ARG A 533 -25.97 -10.92 -18.48
C ARG A 533 -27.50 -10.91 -18.49
N PRO A 534 -28.16 -10.03 -17.76
CA PRO A 534 -29.58 -9.74 -18.03
C PRO A 534 -29.71 -8.76 -19.20
N ASP A 535 -30.76 -8.98 -19.93
CA ASP A 535 -31.23 -8.33 -21.14
C ASP A 535 -31.29 -6.79 -21.08
N ALA A 536 -30.88 -6.16 -22.17
CA ALA A 536 -31.48 -4.93 -22.65
C ALA A 536 -31.47 -4.96 -24.18
N GLN A 537 -32.67 -5.09 -24.72
CA GLN A 537 -32.99 -4.87 -26.13
C GLN A 537 -32.83 -3.38 -26.48
N ALA A 538 -32.30 -3.09 -27.63
CA ALA A 538 -32.87 -2.23 -28.63
C ALA A 538 -31.93 -1.96 -29.81
N ASP A 539 -32.44 -2.31 -30.93
CA ASP A 539 -32.44 -1.71 -32.25
C ASP A 539 -31.17 -1.70 -33.12
N ALA A 540 -31.35 -2.56 -34.13
CA ALA A 540 -30.67 -2.55 -35.42
C ALA A 540 -31.19 -1.37 -36.28
N THR A 541 -30.30 -0.74 -37.02
CA THR A 541 -30.50 -0.44 -38.45
C THR A 541 -29.23 0.18 -39.09
N ALA A 542 -29.04 -0.31 -40.29
CA ALA A 542 -28.40 0.25 -41.51
C ALA A 542 -26.90 -0.04 -41.68
N GLU A 543 -26.62 -1.07 -42.47
CA GLU A 543 -26.30 -1.12 -43.90
C GLU A 543 -25.12 -0.24 -44.35
N ALA A 544 -24.07 -0.97 -44.67
CA ALA A 544 -23.40 -1.14 -45.95
C ALA A 544 -23.02 0.12 -46.75
N THR A 545 -21.73 0.27 -47.01
CA THR A 545 -21.22 0.39 -48.38
C THR A 545 -19.74 0.05 -48.45
N ALA A 546 -19.46 -0.79 -49.41
CA ALA A 546 -18.15 -1.31 -49.80
C ALA A 546 -17.40 -0.35 -50.74
N GLU A 547 -16.09 -0.64 -50.87
CA GLU A 547 -15.21 -0.37 -51.98
C GLU A 547 -14.79 1.09 -52.34
N ALA A 548 -13.53 1.35 -52.11
CA ALA A 548 -12.71 1.98 -53.15
C ALA A 548 -11.21 1.73 -52.93
N THR A 549 -10.65 0.84 -53.70
CA THR A 549 -9.21 0.73 -54.01
C THR A 549 -8.68 2.03 -54.54
N GLY A 550 -7.57 2.51 -53.96
CA GLY A 550 -6.83 3.67 -54.47
C GLY A 550 -5.35 3.54 -54.14
N LYS A 551 -4.54 3.04 -55.03
CA LYS A 551 -3.08 3.19 -55.03
C LYS A 551 -2.72 4.67 -54.94
N ALA A 552 -1.93 5.04 -53.95
CA ALA A 552 -1.20 6.30 -53.96
C ALA A 552 0.28 6.00 -53.75
N THR A 553 1.01 6.41 -54.70
CA THR A 553 2.47 6.42 -54.88
C THR A 553 3.18 7.19 -53.77
N ALA A 554 4.35 6.68 -53.38
CA ALA A 554 5.28 7.30 -52.44
C ALA A 554 5.83 8.59 -53.03
N GLU A 555 5.60 9.71 -52.41
CA GLU A 555 6.35 10.97 -52.58
C GLU A 555 6.59 11.59 -51.20
N GLY A 556 7.90 11.81 -50.93
CA GLY A 556 8.47 12.89 -50.12
C GLY A 556 7.90 13.07 -48.72
N ALA A 557 8.47 12.39 -47.70
CA ALA A 557 8.32 12.82 -46.33
C ALA A 557 9.11 14.10 -46.07
N PRO A 558 8.51 15.19 -45.54
CA PRO A 558 9.28 16.34 -45.09
C PRO A 558 10.06 15.98 -43.82
N GLU A 559 11.36 16.41 -43.80
CA GLU A 559 12.22 16.36 -42.61
C GLU A 559 11.45 16.88 -41.38
N ALA A 560 11.37 16.01 -40.39
CA ALA A 560 10.75 16.33 -39.09
C ALA A 560 11.65 17.35 -38.36
N THR A 561 11.23 18.60 -38.35
CA THR A 561 11.66 19.58 -37.34
C THR A 561 11.45 18.99 -35.93
N PRO A 562 12.36 19.26 -34.98
CA PRO A 562 12.21 18.76 -33.61
C PRO A 562 10.93 19.33 -33.00
N THR A 563 9.90 18.52 -32.96
CA THR A 563 8.64 18.84 -32.36
C THR A 563 8.88 18.95 -30.84
N THR A 564 8.79 20.15 -30.29
CA THR A 564 8.67 20.36 -28.85
C THR A 564 7.55 19.47 -28.33
N ALA A 565 7.88 18.56 -27.40
CA ALA A 565 6.91 17.64 -26.79
C ALA A 565 5.71 18.46 -26.26
N PRO A 566 4.47 18.11 -26.60
CA PRO A 566 3.30 18.80 -26.12
C PRO A 566 3.21 18.67 -24.60
N THR A 567 3.44 19.75 -23.86
CA THR A 567 3.28 19.76 -22.41
C THR A 567 1.80 19.89 -22.11
N ALA A 568 1.22 18.85 -21.44
CA ALA A 568 -0.15 18.94 -20.93
C ALA A 568 -0.29 20.19 -20.06
N GLY A 569 -1.38 20.95 -20.23
CA GLY A 569 -1.71 22.02 -19.30
C GLY A 569 -1.91 21.47 -17.88
N SER A 570 -1.61 22.30 -16.87
CA SER A 570 -1.70 21.90 -15.46
C SER A 570 -3.05 21.28 -15.08
N LEU A 571 -4.15 21.80 -15.60
CA LEU A 571 -5.50 21.26 -15.37
C LEU A 571 -5.69 19.85 -15.93
N ALA A 572 -5.10 19.54 -17.09
CA ALA A 572 -5.20 18.21 -17.68
C ALA A 572 -4.47 17.16 -16.84
N ARG A 573 -3.33 17.52 -16.23
CA ARG A 573 -2.59 16.65 -15.32
C ARG A 573 -3.32 16.44 -14.00
N ILE A 574 -3.90 17.50 -13.41
CA ILE A 574 -4.78 17.39 -12.23
C ILE A 574 -5.93 16.42 -12.51
N TRP A 575 -6.58 16.57 -13.68
CA TRP A 575 -7.66 15.69 -14.08
C TRP A 575 -7.21 14.25 -14.29
N ALA A 576 -6.01 14.00 -14.83
CA ALA A 576 -5.45 12.65 -14.97
C ALA A 576 -5.31 11.93 -13.62
N PHE A 577 -4.77 12.62 -12.60
CA PHE A 577 -4.69 12.10 -11.24
C PHE A 577 -6.07 11.90 -10.61
N ALA A 578 -6.98 12.87 -10.74
CA ALA A 578 -8.31 12.78 -10.17
C ALA A 578 -9.11 11.62 -10.79
N ARG A 579 -9.06 11.45 -12.12
CA ARG A 579 -9.72 10.33 -12.82
C ARG A 579 -9.15 8.98 -12.37
N ARG A 580 -7.82 8.84 -12.31
CA ARG A 580 -7.20 7.62 -11.83
C ARG A 580 -7.65 7.27 -10.41
N GLU A 581 -7.57 8.23 -9.49
CA GLU A 581 -7.94 8.02 -8.08
C GLU A 581 -9.43 7.69 -7.93
N SER A 582 -10.30 8.34 -8.73
CA SER A 582 -11.74 8.04 -8.75
C SER A 582 -12.02 6.60 -9.18
N LEU A 583 -11.32 6.12 -10.22
CA LEU A 583 -11.44 4.74 -10.68
C LEU A 583 -10.96 3.73 -9.63
N GLU A 584 -9.84 4.03 -8.98
CA GLU A 584 -9.30 3.18 -7.92
C GLU A 584 -10.25 3.12 -6.73
N LEU A 585 -10.79 4.26 -6.31
CA LEU A 585 -11.73 4.37 -5.20
C LEU A 585 -13.06 3.65 -5.50
N ALA A 586 -13.62 3.81 -6.71
CA ALA A 586 -14.86 3.16 -7.12
C ALA A 586 -14.76 1.62 -7.18
N ARG A 587 -13.56 1.09 -7.46
CA ARG A 587 -13.30 -0.36 -7.51
C ARG A 587 -12.96 -0.96 -6.16
N ASP A 588 -12.56 -0.16 -5.19
CA ASP A 588 -12.30 -0.61 -3.82
C ASP A 588 -13.57 -0.57 -2.98
N ARG A 589 -14.35 -1.67 -3.06
CA ARG A 589 -15.65 -1.79 -2.37
C ARG A 589 -15.57 -1.54 -0.87
N LEU A 590 -14.47 -1.97 -0.24
CA LEU A 590 -14.31 -1.83 1.21
C LEU A 590 -14.09 -0.37 1.60
N ARG A 591 -13.22 0.36 0.88
CA ARG A 591 -13.01 1.79 1.12
C ARG A 591 -14.25 2.62 0.84
N LEU A 592 -14.96 2.32 -0.26
CA LEU A 592 -16.19 2.99 -0.63
C LEU A 592 -17.28 2.76 0.43
N ALA A 593 -17.45 1.51 0.88
CA ALA A 593 -18.38 1.17 1.94
C ALA A 593 -18.03 1.90 3.24
N PHE A 594 -16.77 1.90 3.64
CA PHE A 594 -16.32 2.61 4.84
C PHE A 594 -16.54 4.13 4.75
N ALA A 595 -16.31 4.72 3.57
CA ALA A 595 -16.51 6.15 3.34
C ALA A 595 -17.98 6.59 3.42
N LEU A 596 -18.92 5.74 2.98
CA LEU A 596 -20.35 6.05 2.94
C LEU A 596 -21.09 5.57 4.18
N LEU A 597 -20.84 4.32 4.62
CA LEU A 597 -21.53 3.73 5.77
C LEU A 597 -20.92 4.12 7.11
N GLY A 598 -19.60 4.35 7.16
CA GLY A 598 -18.91 4.75 8.39
C GLY A 598 -19.51 6.00 9.05
N PRO A 599 -19.67 7.12 8.31
CA PRO A 599 -20.34 8.31 8.82
C PRO A 599 -21.77 8.05 9.31
N VAL A 600 -22.54 7.23 8.58
CA VAL A 600 -23.93 6.89 8.93
C VAL A 600 -23.98 6.09 10.23
N VAL A 601 -23.14 5.08 10.37
CA VAL A 601 -23.05 4.27 11.60
C VAL A 601 -22.65 5.14 12.78
N LEU A 602 -21.68 6.03 12.59
CA LEU A 602 -21.24 6.95 13.63
C LEU A 602 -22.38 7.90 14.06
N LEU A 603 -23.13 8.45 13.09
CA LEU A 603 -24.26 9.33 13.38
C LEU A 603 -25.36 8.61 14.16
N LEU A 604 -25.79 7.44 13.70
CA LEU A 604 -26.88 6.69 14.33
C LEU A 604 -26.44 6.16 15.70
N ALA A 605 -25.23 5.63 15.82
CA ALA A 605 -24.70 5.17 17.09
C ALA A 605 -24.63 6.31 18.13
N ALA A 606 -24.12 7.48 17.73
CA ALA A 606 -24.03 8.63 18.62
C ALA A 606 -25.42 9.21 18.97
N ALA A 607 -26.34 9.26 18.00
CA ALA A 607 -27.70 9.76 18.22
C ALA A 607 -28.51 8.89 19.20
N TRP A 608 -28.25 7.58 19.23
CA TRP A 608 -28.96 6.65 20.11
C TRP A 608 -28.23 6.36 21.42
N SER A 609 -26.89 6.50 21.47
CA SER A 609 -26.11 6.18 22.67
C SER A 609 -25.86 7.38 23.59
N VAL A 610 -25.79 8.59 23.02
CA VAL A 610 -25.47 9.79 23.78
C VAL A 610 -26.73 10.59 24.01
N SER A 611 -27.28 10.50 25.20
CA SER A 611 -28.37 11.33 25.68
C SER A 611 -27.92 12.09 26.92
N PHE A 612 -28.15 13.37 26.94
CA PHE A 612 -28.06 14.22 28.13
C PHE A 612 -29.45 14.46 28.75
N ASP A 613 -30.47 13.87 28.12
CA ASP A 613 -31.85 13.97 28.63
C ASP A 613 -31.95 13.13 29.89
N VAL A 614 -32.26 13.82 31.00
CA VAL A 614 -32.43 13.16 32.28
C VAL A 614 -33.94 12.91 32.46
N GLU A 615 -34.37 11.72 32.04
CA GLU A 615 -35.74 11.26 32.20
C GLU A 615 -35.76 10.09 33.17
N ASN A 616 -36.91 9.87 33.86
CA ASN A 616 -37.10 8.76 34.83
C ASN A 616 -36.06 8.76 35.96
N VAL A 617 -35.76 9.95 36.51
CA VAL A 617 -34.91 10.09 37.70
C VAL A 617 -35.53 9.29 38.85
N ARG A 618 -34.85 8.23 39.24
CA ARG A 618 -35.27 7.42 40.36
C ARG A 618 -35.02 8.18 41.66
N PHE A 619 -36.13 8.47 42.42
CA PHE A 619 -36.01 9.16 43.68
C PHE A 619 -36.59 8.36 44.85
N ALA A 620 -35.94 8.45 45.99
CA ALA A 620 -36.40 7.90 47.25
C ALA A 620 -36.77 9.05 48.20
N VAL A 621 -37.66 8.78 49.12
CA VAL A 621 -38.15 9.77 50.07
C VAL A 621 -37.82 9.33 51.48
N LEU A 622 -37.13 10.20 52.22
CA LEU A 622 -36.93 10.09 53.66
C LEU A 622 -37.88 11.11 54.35
N ASP A 623 -39.12 10.71 54.53
CA ASP A 623 -40.13 11.54 55.17
C ASP A 623 -40.13 11.30 56.66
N ARG A 624 -39.77 12.30 57.50
CA ARG A 624 -39.75 12.28 58.94
C ARG A 624 -40.94 13.02 59.57
N ASP A 625 -41.77 13.63 58.70
CA ASP A 625 -42.90 14.46 59.16
C ASP A 625 -44.25 13.73 59.07
N HIS A 626 -44.48 12.95 58.03
CA HIS A 626 -45.67 12.18 57.73
C HIS A 626 -46.97 13.04 57.71
N SER A 627 -46.91 14.31 57.49
CA SER A 627 -48.01 15.24 57.35
C SER A 627 -48.74 15.15 56.00
N LEU A 628 -49.83 15.90 55.85
CA LEU A 628 -50.50 16.03 54.54
C LEU A 628 -49.63 16.82 53.54
N GLU A 629 -48.95 17.84 54.04
CA GLU A 629 -48.06 18.72 53.27
C GLU A 629 -46.87 17.96 52.77
N SER A 630 -46.25 17.05 53.59
CA SER A 630 -45.16 16.21 53.13
C SER A 630 -45.61 15.27 52.00
N ARG A 631 -46.81 14.65 52.16
CA ARG A 631 -47.36 13.77 51.10
C ARG A 631 -47.68 14.52 49.83
N THR A 632 -48.22 15.71 49.92
CA THR A 632 -48.50 16.57 48.73
C THR A 632 -47.23 16.95 48.01
N LEU A 633 -46.13 17.21 48.71
CA LEU A 633 -44.82 17.45 48.10
C LEU A 633 -44.32 16.21 47.37
N VAL A 634 -44.42 15.02 48.00
CA VAL A 634 -43.99 13.76 47.34
C VAL A 634 -44.85 13.43 46.13
N GLU A 635 -46.16 13.70 46.19
CA GLU A 635 -47.07 13.52 45.07
C GLU A 635 -46.71 14.47 43.90
N GLN A 636 -46.23 15.67 44.19
CA GLN A 636 -45.80 16.62 43.18
C GLN A 636 -44.55 16.14 42.38
N PHE A 637 -43.60 15.52 43.09
CA PHE A 637 -42.47 14.84 42.44
C PHE A 637 -42.94 13.63 41.65
N SER A 638 -43.79 12.75 42.23
CA SER A 638 -44.30 11.56 41.56
C SER A 638 -45.19 11.85 40.34
N GLY A 639 -45.88 13.01 40.36
CA GLY A 639 -46.70 13.49 39.25
C GLY A 639 -45.89 14.16 38.11
N SER A 640 -44.61 14.41 38.31
CA SER A 640 -43.73 14.97 37.30
C SER A 640 -43.23 13.88 36.35
N ARG A 641 -43.22 14.17 35.04
CA ARG A 641 -42.69 13.26 34.01
C ARG A 641 -41.22 12.90 34.18
N TYR A 642 -40.48 13.66 34.96
CA TYR A 642 -39.04 13.51 35.14
C TYR A 642 -38.65 12.56 36.26
N PHE A 643 -39.56 12.32 37.21
CA PHE A 643 -39.23 11.58 38.44
C PHE A 643 -40.05 10.30 38.57
N VAL A 644 -39.36 9.23 38.99
CA VAL A 644 -39.98 7.92 39.25
C VAL A 644 -39.71 7.52 40.70
N PRO A 645 -40.73 7.31 41.54
CA PRO A 645 -40.51 6.92 42.94
C PRO A 645 -39.96 5.50 43.04
N THR A 646 -38.89 5.29 43.80
CA THR A 646 -38.29 3.98 44.11
C THR A 646 -38.80 3.47 45.46
N GLY A 647 -39.33 4.34 46.30
CA GLY A 647 -39.91 3.96 47.60
C GLY A 647 -39.57 4.93 48.74
N HIS A 648 -40.06 4.59 49.94
CA HIS A 648 -39.74 5.31 51.14
C HIS A 648 -38.56 4.68 51.85
N VAL A 649 -37.67 5.51 52.37
CA VAL A 649 -36.51 5.13 53.18
C VAL A 649 -36.74 5.66 54.59
N TYR A 650 -36.25 4.91 55.57
CA TYR A 650 -36.53 5.23 56.97
C TYR A 650 -35.25 5.69 57.69
N THR A 651 -34.10 5.48 57.16
CA THR A 651 -32.82 5.84 57.77
C THR A 651 -31.87 6.51 56.79
N ASP A 652 -30.99 7.39 57.27
CA ASP A 652 -29.96 8.04 56.50
C ASP A 652 -28.97 7.03 55.84
N GLY A 653 -28.71 5.94 56.59
CA GLY A 653 -27.84 4.89 56.08
C GLY A 653 -28.44 4.10 54.91
N GLU A 654 -29.76 4.01 54.83
CA GLU A 654 -30.50 3.38 53.76
C GLU A 654 -30.51 4.33 52.52
N ALA A 655 -30.81 5.63 52.76
CA ALA A 655 -30.75 6.65 51.73
C ALA A 655 -29.37 6.71 51.06
N HIS A 656 -28.33 6.69 51.86
CA HIS A 656 -26.96 6.70 51.37
C HIS A 656 -26.60 5.43 50.58
N ARG A 657 -27.05 4.26 51.01
CA ARG A 657 -26.86 2.99 50.30
C ARG A 657 -27.57 2.98 48.93
N LEU A 658 -28.79 3.53 48.84
CA LEU A 658 -29.49 3.62 47.56
C LEU A 658 -28.76 4.53 46.53
N LEU A 659 -28.19 5.66 47.00
CA LEU A 659 -27.35 6.52 46.16
C LEU A 659 -26.05 5.82 45.75
N GLN A 660 -25.40 5.09 46.66
CA GLN A 660 -24.18 4.33 46.35
C GLN A 660 -24.41 3.16 45.40
N ALA A 661 -25.58 2.51 45.48
CA ALA A 661 -25.94 1.39 44.61
C ALA A 661 -26.49 1.85 43.23
N ASP A 662 -26.65 3.15 42.98
CA ASP A 662 -27.35 3.75 41.83
C ASP A 662 -28.82 3.26 41.74
N ASP A 663 -29.42 2.83 42.85
CA ASP A 663 -30.83 2.47 42.90
C ASP A 663 -31.73 3.72 42.97
N ALA A 664 -31.23 4.83 43.51
CA ALA A 664 -31.81 6.14 43.46
C ALA A 664 -30.77 7.19 43.05
N GLN A 665 -31.16 8.20 42.28
CA GLN A 665 -30.31 9.33 41.83
C GLN A 665 -30.62 10.60 42.61
N LEU A 666 -31.75 10.60 43.35
CA LEU A 666 -32.18 11.69 44.19
C LEU A 666 -32.80 11.11 45.49
N VAL A 667 -32.44 11.69 46.64
CA VAL A 667 -33.14 11.46 47.88
C VAL A 667 -33.73 12.78 48.35
N VAL A 668 -35.04 12.79 48.60
CA VAL A 668 -35.77 13.92 49.15
C VAL A 668 -35.92 13.67 50.63
N GLU A 669 -35.24 14.46 51.46
CA GLU A 669 -35.33 14.41 52.92
C GLU A 669 -36.26 15.51 53.42
N ILE A 670 -37.33 15.11 54.08
CA ILE A 670 -38.33 16.01 54.69
C ILE A 670 -38.11 15.98 56.20
N PRO A 671 -37.80 17.12 56.85
CA PRO A 671 -37.50 17.20 58.22
C PRO A 671 -38.79 16.99 59.08
N PRO A 672 -38.64 16.62 60.35
CA PRO A 672 -39.79 16.57 61.28
C PRO A 672 -40.41 17.95 61.45
N ASP A 673 -41.75 17.98 61.75
CA ASP A 673 -42.51 19.20 61.85
C ASP A 673 -42.65 20.08 60.62
N PHE A 674 -42.32 19.56 59.43
CA PHE A 674 -42.33 20.29 58.11
C PHE A 674 -43.71 20.92 57.83
N GLY A 675 -44.74 20.16 57.88
CA GLY A 675 -46.10 20.63 57.66
C GLY A 675 -46.54 21.72 58.64
N ARG A 676 -46.23 21.51 59.93
CA ARG A 676 -46.59 22.45 61.06
C ARG A 676 -45.85 23.79 60.80
N ASP A 677 -44.53 23.76 60.41
CA ASP A 677 -43.77 24.95 60.28
C ASP A 677 -44.14 25.69 58.94
N LEU A 678 -44.50 24.96 57.92
CA LEU A 678 -45.04 25.53 56.70
C LEU A 678 -46.35 26.28 56.93
N LEU A 679 -47.31 25.64 57.63
CA LEU A 679 -48.60 26.26 57.94
C LEU A 679 -48.46 27.45 58.90
N ALA A 680 -47.46 27.45 59.81
CA ALA A 680 -47.12 28.56 60.65
C ALA A 680 -46.38 29.72 59.96
N GLY A 681 -46.14 29.65 58.69
CA GLY A 681 -45.44 30.69 57.98
C GLY A 681 -43.90 30.73 58.24
N ARG A 682 -43.35 29.65 58.81
CA ARG A 682 -41.95 29.48 59.07
C ARG A 682 -41.30 28.94 57.74
N ARG A 683 -39.99 29.00 57.70
CA ARG A 683 -39.25 28.53 56.52
C ARG A 683 -38.59 27.15 56.85
N PRO A 684 -39.30 26.02 56.70
CA PRO A 684 -38.66 24.71 56.88
C PRO A 684 -37.55 24.51 55.81
N GLU A 685 -36.45 23.84 56.17
CA GLU A 685 -35.35 23.51 55.29
C GLU A 685 -35.58 22.09 54.76
N LEU A 686 -35.65 21.95 53.42
CA LEU A 686 -35.70 20.67 52.72
C LEU A 686 -34.30 20.31 52.25
N SER A 687 -33.90 19.05 52.43
CA SER A 687 -32.62 18.57 51.94
C SER A 687 -32.79 17.67 50.70
N PHE A 688 -32.01 17.92 49.67
CA PHE A 688 -32.00 17.13 48.44
C PHE A 688 -30.60 16.56 48.22
N HIS A 689 -30.47 15.25 48.33
CA HIS A 689 -29.20 14.54 48.07
C HIS A 689 -29.23 14.01 46.66
N VAL A 690 -28.44 14.65 45.78
CA VAL A 690 -28.32 14.28 44.34
C VAL A 690 -27.05 13.51 44.16
N ASP A 691 -27.08 12.44 43.39
CA ASP A 691 -25.88 11.75 42.94
C ASP A 691 -25.02 12.68 42.08
N GLY A 692 -23.88 13.10 42.60
CA GLY A 692 -22.93 13.98 41.98
C GLY A 692 -21.82 13.25 41.22
N SER A 693 -21.85 11.94 41.12
CA SER A 693 -20.84 11.15 40.41
C SER A 693 -20.78 11.54 38.89
N SER A 694 -21.89 11.93 38.34
CA SER A 694 -22.02 12.43 36.98
C SER A 694 -22.46 13.91 37.00
N PRO A 695 -21.55 14.88 36.67
CA PRO A 695 -21.83 16.31 36.86
C PRO A 695 -23.02 16.84 36.04
N PHE A 696 -23.21 16.39 34.80
CA PHE A 696 -24.32 16.86 33.94
C PHE A 696 -25.70 16.40 34.43
N PRO A 697 -25.95 15.10 34.65
CA PRO A 697 -27.21 14.66 35.23
C PRO A 697 -27.47 15.30 36.59
N GLY A 698 -26.46 15.38 37.45
CA GLY A 698 -26.59 15.99 38.77
C GLY A 698 -27.06 17.45 38.73
N ALA A 699 -26.48 18.30 37.89
CA ALA A 699 -26.90 19.68 37.70
C ALA A 699 -28.32 19.80 37.12
N THR A 700 -28.66 18.90 36.15
CA THR A 700 -30.01 18.86 35.57
C THR A 700 -31.07 18.44 36.59
N ILE A 701 -30.79 17.40 37.39
CA ILE A 701 -31.67 16.97 38.47
C ILE A 701 -31.91 18.12 39.47
N GLY A 702 -30.85 18.84 39.86
CA GLY A 702 -30.96 19.99 40.74
C GLY A 702 -31.87 21.10 40.15
N THR A 703 -31.81 21.32 38.83
CA THR A 703 -32.69 22.29 38.13
C THR A 703 -34.17 21.81 38.18
N TYR A 704 -34.42 20.52 37.91
CA TYR A 704 -35.77 19.94 37.96
C TYR A 704 -36.38 19.98 39.37
N VAL A 705 -35.56 19.66 40.39
CA VAL A 705 -35.95 19.78 41.80
C VAL A 705 -36.41 21.20 42.11
N ASN A 706 -35.64 22.22 41.73
CA ASN A 706 -35.99 23.59 41.92
C ASN A 706 -37.31 23.99 41.20
N ALA A 707 -37.53 23.48 39.97
CA ALA A 707 -38.76 23.76 39.22
C ALA A 707 -40.00 23.16 39.91
N VAL A 708 -39.91 21.89 40.40
CA VAL A 708 -41.01 21.24 41.15
C VAL A 708 -41.29 21.93 42.47
N LEU A 709 -40.25 22.39 43.19
CA LEU A 709 -40.40 23.14 44.41
C LEU A 709 -41.10 24.49 44.20
N LEU A 710 -40.72 25.23 43.16
CA LEU A 710 -41.35 26.49 42.83
C LEU A 710 -42.85 26.31 42.51
N ASP A 711 -43.20 25.24 41.81
CA ASP A 711 -44.61 24.90 41.51
C ASP A 711 -45.37 24.52 42.76
N TYR A 712 -44.76 23.70 43.65
CA TYR A 712 -45.32 23.32 44.92
C TYR A 712 -45.61 24.55 45.83
N VAL A 713 -44.60 25.41 46.02
CA VAL A 713 -44.71 26.60 46.81
C VAL A 713 -45.79 27.56 46.21
N GLY A 714 -45.83 27.69 44.86
CA GLY A 714 -46.83 28.49 44.18
C GLY A 714 -48.28 27.99 44.34
N LYS A 715 -48.45 26.67 44.47
CA LYS A 715 -49.76 26.05 44.76
C LYS A 715 -50.19 26.23 46.22
N GLU A 716 -49.27 25.99 47.15
CA GLU A 716 -49.53 26.14 48.57
C GLU A 716 -49.90 27.61 48.97
N ILE A 717 -49.19 28.59 48.43
CA ILE A 717 -49.50 30.03 48.62
C ILE A 717 -50.92 30.33 48.14
N ARG A 718 -51.35 29.76 47.03
CA ARG A 718 -52.71 29.94 46.48
C ARG A 718 -53.77 29.32 47.38
N HIS A 719 -53.51 28.20 48.02
CA HIS A 719 -54.41 27.49 48.91
C HIS A 719 -54.52 28.14 50.31
N ALA A 720 -53.43 28.70 50.82
CA ALA A 720 -53.36 29.29 52.13
C ALA A 720 -54.10 30.63 52.31
N SER A 721 -54.65 31.26 51.29
CA SER A 721 -55.32 32.55 51.30
C SER A 721 -54.60 33.68 52.10
N VAL A 722 -53.30 33.49 52.31
CA VAL A 722 -52.45 34.47 53.02
C VAL A 722 -52.02 35.51 51.98
N ALA A 723 -52.39 36.78 52.25
CA ALA A 723 -51.89 37.91 51.45
C ALA A 723 -50.38 38.08 51.68
N MET A 724 -49.59 37.26 51.08
CA MET A 724 -48.14 37.52 50.94
C MET A 724 -47.96 38.66 49.93
N PRO A 725 -47.08 39.66 50.22
CA PRO A 725 -46.70 40.61 49.19
C PRO A 725 -46.24 39.81 47.97
N ALA A 726 -46.93 40.04 46.83
CA ALA A 726 -46.53 39.45 45.56
C ALA A 726 -45.04 39.69 45.38
N LEU A 727 -44.31 38.60 45.10
CA LEU A 727 -42.88 38.74 44.74
C LEU A 727 -42.81 39.82 43.65
N PRO A 728 -42.01 40.85 43.80
CA PRO A 728 -41.97 41.97 42.87
C PRO A 728 -41.49 41.58 41.45
N VAL A 729 -41.07 40.34 41.27
CA VAL A 729 -40.59 39.80 40.00
C VAL A 729 -41.01 38.34 39.90
N SER A 730 -41.70 37.96 38.82
CA SER A 730 -41.86 36.57 38.41
C SER A 730 -40.78 36.22 37.39
N VAL A 731 -39.98 35.22 37.63
CA VAL A 731 -38.96 34.75 36.71
C VAL A 731 -39.56 33.61 35.86
N GLU A 732 -39.87 33.91 34.62
CA GLU A 732 -40.19 32.87 33.62
C GLU A 732 -38.95 32.56 32.77
N SER A 733 -38.41 31.37 32.85
CA SER A 733 -37.33 30.93 31.93
C SER A 733 -37.91 30.28 30.70
N ARG A 734 -37.56 30.80 29.52
CA ARG A 734 -37.93 30.25 28.23
C ARG A 734 -36.66 29.79 27.52
N PHE A 735 -36.60 28.50 27.16
CA PHE A 735 -35.53 28.00 26.32
C PHE A 735 -35.84 28.36 24.88
N ILE A 736 -34.88 29.07 24.21
CA ILE A 736 -35.00 29.48 22.83
C ILE A 736 -34.15 28.51 22.00
N TYR A 737 -34.61 28.12 20.80
CA TYR A 737 -33.97 27.25 19.82
C TYR A 737 -34.09 25.73 20.07
N ASN A 738 -34.16 25.21 21.31
CA ASN A 738 -34.42 23.86 21.69
C ASN A 738 -35.41 23.85 22.86
N GLU A 739 -36.68 24.15 22.57
CA GLU A 739 -37.73 24.32 23.56
C GLU A 739 -37.99 23.05 24.38
N GLU A 740 -37.83 21.86 23.76
CA GLU A 740 -38.03 20.58 24.37
C GLU A 740 -36.75 20.02 25.05
N PHE A 741 -35.67 20.78 25.02
CA PHE A 741 -34.39 20.40 25.63
C PHE A 741 -33.85 19.05 25.18
N ARG A 742 -34.15 18.62 23.92
CA ARG A 742 -33.72 17.34 23.38
C ARG A 742 -32.23 17.33 23.07
N SER A 743 -31.51 16.36 23.60
CA SER A 743 -30.07 16.14 23.41
C SER A 743 -29.71 15.94 21.92
N ILE A 744 -30.58 15.26 21.18
CA ILE A 744 -30.35 14.96 19.75
C ILE A 744 -30.18 16.24 18.89
N TYR A 745 -30.82 17.35 19.24
CA TYR A 745 -30.70 18.63 18.52
C TYR A 745 -29.34 19.30 18.73
N ALA A 746 -28.69 19.04 19.86
CA ALA A 746 -27.37 19.57 20.18
C ALA A 746 -26.24 18.66 19.65
N ILE A 747 -26.41 17.34 19.75
CA ILE A 747 -25.37 16.34 19.47
C ILE A 747 -25.23 16.12 17.96
N THR A 748 -26.36 15.97 17.24
CA THR A 748 -26.34 15.58 15.82
C THR A 748 -25.51 16.50 14.93
N PRO A 749 -25.60 17.88 15.02
CA PRO A 749 -24.75 18.76 14.25
C PRO A 749 -23.26 18.56 14.52
N GLY A 750 -22.89 18.21 15.76
CA GLY A 750 -21.51 17.94 16.15
C GLY A 750 -21.01 16.60 15.66
N VAL A 751 -21.85 15.60 15.59
CA VAL A 751 -21.46 14.27 15.04
C VAL A 751 -21.27 14.36 13.51
N ILE A 752 -22.06 15.17 12.82
CA ILE A 752 -21.81 15.47 11.39
C ILE A 752 -20.41 16.06 11.22
N MET A 753 -20.05 17.05 12.02
CA MET A 753 -18.72 17.65 12.04
C MET A 753 -17.65 16.59 12.29
N LEU A 754 -17.82 15.75 13.32
CA LEU A 754 -16.86 14.71 13.67
C LEU A 754 -16.68 13.67 12.55
N ALA A 755 -17.77 13.23 11.91
CA ALA A 755 -17.72 12.29 10.80
C ALA A 755 -17.00 12.86 9.58
N LEU A 756 -17.24 14.14 9.26
CA LEU A 756 -16.67 14.82 8.11
C LEU A 756 -15.19 15.20 8.29
N ILE A 757 -14.68 15.27 9.51
CA ILE A 757 -13.24 15.46 9.68
C ILE A 757 -12.51 14.12 9.75
N LEU A 758 -13.02 13.14 10.48
CA LEU A 758 -12.33 11.89 10.76
C LEU A 758 -12.13 11.03 9.50
N ILE A 759 -13.22 10.73 8.81
CA ILE A 759 -13.21 9.75 7.72
C ILE A 759 -12.51 10.29 6.46
N PRO A 760 -12.81 11.50 5.96
CA PRO A 760 -12.12 12.05 4.80
C PRO A 760 -10.61 12.27 5.03
N THR A 761 -10.21 12.75 6.23
CA THR A 761 -8.80 12.92 6.58
C THR A 761 -8.06 11.58 6.53
N MET A 762 -8.61 10.54 7.14
CA MET A 762 -8.02 9.21 7.18
C MET A 762 -7.90 8.59 5.79
N LEU A 763 -8.96 8.66 4.97
CA LEU A 763 -8.96 8.09 3.62
C LEU A 763 -7.95 8.80 2.70
N THR A 764 -7.85 10.12 2.79
CA THR A 764 -6.92 10.92 1.98
C THR A 764 -5.48 10.62 2.38
N ALA A 765 -5.19 10.54 3.68
CA ALA A 765 -3.87 10.16 4.17
C ALA A 765 -3.49 8.75 3.70
N LEU A 766 -4.40 7.78 3.84
CA LEU A 766 -4.22 6.41 3.40
C LEU A 766 -3.93 6.30 1.90
N GLY A 767 -4.62 7.10 1.07
CA GLY A 767 -4.43 7.12 -0.38
C GLY A 767 -3.01 7.48 -0.80
N VAL A 768 -2.36 8.44 -0.14
CA VAL A 768 -0.98 8.85 -0.41
C VAL A 768 0.03 7.87 0.20
N VAL A 769 -0.19 7.46 1.46
CA VAL A 769 0.73 6.55 2.16
C VAL A 769 0.80 5.18 1.48
N ARG A 770 -0.31 4.69 0.94
CA ARG A 770 -0.32 3.46 0.13
C ARG A 770 0.59 3.55 -1.10
N GLU A 771 0.61 4.69 -1.80
CA GLU A 771 1.52 4.87 -2.94
C GLU A 771 2.99 4.89 -2.51
N LYS A 772 3.28 5.48 -1.34
CA LYS A 772 4.64 5.45 -0.75
C LYS A 772 5.06 4.01 -0.41
N GLU A 773 4.19 3.26 0.24
CA GLU A 773 4.45 1.88 0.67
C GLU A 773 4.61 0.91 -0.51
N MET A 774 3.78 1.07 -1.55
CA MET A 774 3.85 0.26 -2.77
C MET A 774 4.95 0.71 -3.74
N GLY A 775 5.57 1.88 -3.51
CA GLY A 775 6.60 2.47 -4.36
C GLY A 775 6.07 3.16 -5.62
N SER A 776 4.76 3.18 -5.87
CA SER A 776 4.18 3.83 -7.06
C SER A 776 4.28 5.37 -7.03
N ILE A 777 4.67 5.96 -5.90
CA ILE A 777 4.96 7.40 -5.81
C ILE A 777 6.14 7.81 -6.72
N THR A 778 7.01 6.87 -7.10
CA THR A 778 8.10 7.11 -8.07
C THR A 778 7.58 7.59 -9.43
N ASN A 779 6.33 7.25 -9.79
CA ASN A 779 5.67 7.76 -10.99
C ASN A 779 5.50 9.30 -10.95
N LEU A 780 5.28 9.87 -9.78
CA LEU A 780 5.27 11.33 -9.61
C LEU A 780 6.67 11.91 -9.84
N TYR A 781 7.70 11.27 -9.29
CA TYR A 781 9.07 11.77 -9.36
C TYR A 781 9.62 11.73 -10.79
N ALA A 782 9.32 10.66 -11.54
CA ALA A 782 9.75 10.46 -12.93
C ALA A 782 8.88 11.20 -13.95
N SER A 783 7.79 11.87 -13.56
CA SER A 783 6.85 12.53 -14.46
C SER A 783 7.03 14.05 -14.48
N PRO A 784 6.55 14.74 -15.54
CA PRO A 784 6.55 16.19 -15.61
C PRO A 784 5.54 16.86 -14.67
N ALA A 785 4.72 16.10 -13.96
CA ALA A 785 3.70 16.65 -13.06
C ALA A 785 4.29 17.33 -11.84
N GLY A 786 3.71 18.47 -11.46
CA GLY A 786 4.06 19.19 -10.25
C GLY A 786 3.45 18.55 -8.99
N VAL A 787 4.08 18.77 -7.82
CA VAL A 787 3.55 18.30 -6.52
C VAL A 787 2.14 18.84 -6.26
N GLY A 788 1.87 20.13 -6.59
CA GLY A 788 0.54 20.71 -6.43
C GLY A 788 -0.52 20.05 -7.31
N GLU A 789 -0.17 19.68 -8.55
CA GLU A 789 -1.06 18.99 -9.48
C GLU A 789 -1.44 17.60 -8.95
N TYR A 790 -0.46 16.89 -8.40
CA TYR A 790 -0.65 15.59 -7.75
C TYR A 790 -1.57 15.74 -6.52
N LEU A 791 -1.29 16.68 -5.61
CA LEU A 791 -2.06 16.88 -4.39
C LEU A 791 -3.51 17.23 -4.67
N LEU A 792 -3.75 18.22 -5.58
CA LEU A 792 -5.10 18.62 -5.97
C LEU A 792 -5.86 17.50 -6.69
N GLY A 793 -5.18 16.79 -7.59
CA GLY A 793 -5.76 15.65 -8.29
C GLY A 793 -6.13 14.50 -7.33
N LYS A 794 -5.31 14.26 -6.32
CA LYS A 794 -5.60 13.30 -5.25
C LYS A 794 -6.77 13.74 -4.37
N GLN A 795 -6.82 15.01 -4.00
CA GLN A 795 -7.81 15.56 -3.08
C GLN A 795 -9.23 15.55 -3.66
N ALA A 796 -9.38 15.88 -4.94
CA ALA A 796 -10.67 16.10 -5.58
C ALA A 796 -11.68 14.92 -5.43
N PRO A 797 -11.34 13.64 -5.67
CA PRO A 797 -12.27 12.52 -5.49
C PRO A 797 -12.74 12.34 -4.04
N TYR A 798 -11.85 12.55 -3.07
CA TYR A 798 -12.18 12.42 -1.66
C TYR A 798 -13.09 13.55 -1.18
N VAL A 799 -12.90 14.77 -1.69
CA VAL A 799 -13.84 15.89 -1.46
C VAL A 799 -15.21 15.55 -2.03
N GLY A 800 -15.28 15.06 -3.26
CA GLY A 800 -16.54 14.62 -3.88
C GLY A 800 -17.26 13.56 -3.06
N LEU A 801 -16.55 12.53 -2.63
CA LEU A 801 -17.10 11.43 -1.83
C LEU A 801 -17.55 11.91 -0.44
N ALA A 802 -16.78 12.76 0.21
CA ALA A 802 -17.14 13.33 1.50
C ALA A 802 -18.37 14.25 1.41
N MET A 803 -18.54 14.99 0.30
CA MET A 803 -19.75 15.78 0.06
C MET A 803 -20.99 14.91 -0.18
N VAL A 804 -20.84 13.73 -0.81
CA VAL A 804 -21.94 12.75 -0.88
C VAL A 804 -22.30 12.23 0.52
N SER A 805 -21.31 11.89 1.34
CA SER A 805 -21.53 11.49 2.73
C SER A 805 -22.21 12.59 3.54
N TYR A 806 -21.80 13.86 3.37
CA TYR A 806 -22.45 15.02 3.98
C TYR A 806 -23.93 15.09 3.63
N LEU A 807 -24.28 14.96 2.34
CA LEU A 807 -25.68 15.00 1.90
C LEU A 807 -26.51 13.88 2.53
N VAL A 808 -25.96 12.66 2.60
CA VAL A 808 -26.59 11.52 3.28
C VAL A 808 -26.81 11.80 4.77
N LEU A 809 -25.78 12.33 5.46
CA LEU A 809 -25.88 12.66 6.88
C LEU A 809 -26.94 13.71 7.16
N VAL A 810 -26.99 14.79 6.37
CA VAL A 810 -28.01 15.83 6.51
C VAL A 810 -29.40 15.29 6.23
N ALA A 811 -29.58 14.48 5.18
CA ALA A 811 -30.85 13.83 4.89
C ALA A 811 -31.31 12.94 6.03
N LEU A 812 -30.44 12.08 6.58
CA LEU A 812 -30.74 11.24 7.73
C LEU A 812 -31.09 12.06 8.99
N THR A 813 -30.38 13.14 9.24
CA THR A 813 -30.62 14.04 10.35
C THR A 813 -32.01 14.62 10.30
N VAL A 814 -32.43 15.08 9.13
CA VAL A 814 -33.75 15.72 8.96
C VAL A 814 -34.89 14.68 8.93
N THR A 815 -34.71 13.57 8.18
CA THR A 815 -35.79 12.61 7.91
C THR A 815 -35.93 11.55 8.99
N VAL A 816 -34.84 10.99 9.51
CA VAL A 816 -34.84 9.87 10.44
C VAL A 816 -34.77 10.37 11.89
N LEU A 817 -33.84 11.30 12.16
CA LEU A 817 -33.64 11.80 13.52
C LEU A 817 -34.57 12.97 13.87
N GLY A 818 -35.32 13.52 12.88
CA GLY A 818 -36.31 14.56 13.10
C GLY A 818 -35.73 15.92 13.54
N VAL A 819 -34.41 16.14 13.31
CA VAL A 819 -33.75 17.40 13.66
C VAL A 819 -34.01 18.44 12.56
N PRO A 820 -34.79 19.49 12.83
CA PRO A 820 -35.15 20.47 11.78
C PRO A 820 -33.94 21.30 11.36
N LEU A 821 -33.80 21.50 10.05
CA LEU A 821 -32.87 22.49 9.51
C LEU A 821 -33.57 23.86 9.45
N LYS A 822 -33.35 24.69 10.47
CA LYS A 822 -34.03 26.03 10.58
C LYS A 822 -33.34 27.09 9.70
N GLY A 823 -32.06 26.92 9.38
CA GLY A 823 -31.26 27.86 8.58
C GLY A 823 -31.16 27.50 7.11
N SER A 824 -30.24 28.15 6.42
CA SER A 824 -30.01 27.99 4.98
C SER A 824 -29.18 26.70 4.71
N PHE A 825 -29.75 25.76 3.95
CA PHE A 825 -29.04 24.57 3.46
C PHE A 825 -27.81 24.92 2.60
N VAL A 826 -27.92 25.98 1.78
CA VAL A 826 -26.82 26.46 0.94
C VAL A 826 -25.65 26.97 1.81
N ALA A 827 -25.97 27.75 2.85
CA ALA A 827 -24.95 28.23 3.79
C ALA A 827 -24.24 27.08 4.51
N LEU A 828 -24.98 26.09 4.99
CA LEU A 828 -24.41 24.89 5.60
C LEU A 828 -23.53 24.12 4.60
N SER A 829 -23.97 23.96 3.34
CA SER A 829 -23.23 23.22 2.30
C SER A 829 -21.92 23.90 1.90
N ILE A 830 -21.89 25.25 1.85
CA ILE A 830 -20.66 26.03 1.62
C ILE A 830 -19.69 25.78 2.78
N GLY A 831 -20.15 25.83 4.03
CA GLY A 831 -19.34 25.54 5.20
C GLY A 831 -18.81 24.12 5.20
N ALA A 832 -19.65 23.13 4.86
CA ALA A 832 -19.26 21.74 4.74
C ALA A 832 -18.20 21.51 3.65
N LEU A 833 -18.36 22.17 2.49
CA LEU A 833 -17.38 22.07 1.40
C LEU A 833 -15.99 22.60 1.85
N LEU A 834 -15.95 23.80 2.45
CA LEU A 834 -14.71 24.39 2.96
C LEU A 834 -14.08 23.53 4.06
N PHE A 835 -14.92 22.98 4.94
CA PHE A 835 -14.49 22.09 5.99
C PHE A 835 -13.90 20.77 5.46
N VAL A 836 -14.55 20.16 4.47
CA VAL A 836 -14.06 18.93 3.81
C VAL A 836 -12.74 19.21 3.07
N PHE A 837 -12.58 20.38 2.45
CA PHE A 837 -11.29 20.78 1.88
C PHE A 837 -10.19 20.87 2.95
N ALA A 838 -10.51 21.45 4.12
CA ALA A 838 -9.56 21.49 5.24
C ALA A 838 -9.25 20.08 5.78
N ALA A 839 -10.26 19.23 5.96
CA ALA A 839 -10.11 17.86 6.45
C ALA A 839 -9.24 17.00 5.51
N THR A 840 -9.55 17.00 4.22
CA THR A 840 -8.75 16.26 3.22
C THR A 840 -7.35 16.84 3.08
N GLY A 841 -7.19 18.19 3.17
CA GLY A 841 -5.88 18.85 3.21
C GLY A 841 -5.04 18.43 4.42
N LEU A 842 -5.65 18.29 5.60
CA LEU A 842 -5.00 17.76 6.81
C LEU A 842 -4.52 16.33 6.58
N GLY A 843 -5.32 15.48 5.94
CA GLY A 843 -4.95 14.12 5.56
C GLY A 843 -3.73 14.09 4.64
N LEU A 844 -3.69 14.96 3.63
CA LEU A 844 -2.52 15.13 2.75
C LEU A 844 -1.28 15.56 3.55
N LEU A 845 -1.43 16.52 4.45
CA LEU A 845 -0.33 16.99 5.29
C LEU A 845 0.22 15.88 6.19
N VAL A 846 -0.63 15.14 6.89
CA VAL A 846 -0.22 14.00 7.74
C VAL A 846 0.49 12.93 6.91
N SER A 847 0.00 12.66 5.70
CA SER A 847 0.61 11.68 4.80
C SER A 847 2.07 11.99 4.46
N THR A 848 2.53 13.25 4.59
CA THR A 848 3.92 13.62 4.30
C THR A 848 4.89 13.05 5.34
N PHE A 849 4.48 12.95 6.60
CA PHE A 849 5.29 12.47 7.72
C PHE A 849 5.24 10.95 7.91
N VAL A 850 4.18 10.30 7.45
CA VAL A 850 3.91 8.90 7.74
C VAL A 850 4.29 8.02 6.54
N ARG A 851 4.89 6.85 6.83
CA ARG A 851 5.32 5.87 5.81
C ARG A 851 4.49 4.57 5.80
N SER A 852 3.77 4.28 6.88
CA SER A 852 2.97 3.04 7.05
C SER A 852 1.49 3.36 7.03
N GLN A 853 0.68 2.53 6.34
CA GLN A 853 -0.78 2.66 6.29
C GLN A 853 -1.41 2.58 7.68
N VAL A 854 -0.92 1.67 8.53
CA VAL A 854 -1.40 1.51 9.91
C VAL A 854 -1.17 2.79 10.72
N ALA A 855 0.04 3.37 10.65
CA ALA A 855 0.35 4.61 11.33
C ALA A 855 -0.47 5.80 10.79
N ALA A 856 -0.81 5.82 9.49
CA ALA A 856 -1.67 6.84 8.91
C ALA A 856 -3.09 6.78 9.49
N ILE A 857 -3.67 5.58 9.58
CA ILE A 857 -5.03 5.38 10.14
C ILE A 857 -5.09 5.85 11.59
N PHE A 858 -4.24 5.29 12.46
CA PHE A 858 -4.26 5.62 13.88
C PHE A 858 -3.82 7.06 14.17
N GLY A 859 -2.78 7.53 13.49
CA GLY A 859 -2.28 8.90 13.66
C GLY A 859 -3.33 9.95 13.27
N THR A 860 -4.02 9.78 12.14
CA THR A 860 -5.10 10.68 11.72
C THR A 860 -6.32 10.58 12.64
N ALA A 861 -6.67 9.36 13.09
CA ALA A 861 -7.80 9.18 14.00
C ALA A 861 -7.57 9.92 15.33
N ILE A 862 -6.42 9.75 15.95
CA ILE A 862 -6.07 10.44 17.21
C ILE A 862 -6.01 11.94 17.01
N LEU A 863 -5.35 12.40 15.94
CA LEU A 863 -5.19 13.83 15.63
C LEU A 863 -6.55 14.53 15.38
N CYS A 864 -7.52 13.83 14.78
CA CYS A 864 -8.83 14.38 14.50
C CYS A 864 -9.79 14.25 15.69
N LEU A 865 -9.81 13.08 16.36
CA LEU A 865 -10.79 12.76 17.40
C LEU A 865 -10.61 13.64 18.63
N ILE A 866 -9.39 13.73 19.17
CA ILE A 866 -9.15 14.42 20.44
C ILE A 866 -9.51 15.92 20.34
N PRO A 867 -9.04 16.71 19.35
CA PRO A 867 -9.43 18.11 19.29
C PRO A 867 -10.91 18.30 18.95
N SER A 868 -11.48 17.44 18.12
CA SER A 868 -12.86 17.58 17.68
C SER A 868 -13.88 17.24 18.78
N VAL A 869 -13.56 16.33 19.67
CA VAL A 869 -14.46 16.00 20.80
C VAL A 869 -14.30 17.02 21.93
N ASN A 870 -13.06 17.34 22.32
CA ASN A 870 -12.82 18.11 23.54
C ASN A 870 -12.83 19.63 23.34
N PHE A 871 -12.44 20.14 22.14
CA PHE A 871 -12.21 21.58 21.95
C PHE A 871 -13.05 22.22 20.84
N SER A 872 -13.89 21.45 20.13
CA SER A 872 -14.65 21.98 19.01
C SER A 872 -15.95 22.71 19.36
N GLY A 873 -16.42 22.57 20.59
CA GLY A 873 -17.75 23.01 20.96
C GLY A 873 -18.82 21.90 20.93
N LEU A 874 -18.41 20.65 20.76
CA LEU A 874 -19.30 19.49 20.79
C LEU A 874 -19.86 19.24 22.20
N LEU A 875 -18.98 19.16 23.19
CA LEU A 875 -19.34 18.93 24.60
C LEU A 875 -19.58 20.25 25.35
N TYR A 876 -18.69 21.24 25.14
CA TYR A 876 -18.76 22.54 25.80
C TYR A 876 -18.51 23.64 24.75
N PRO A 877 -19.27 24.75 24.77
CA PRO A 877 -19.01 25.88 23.87
C PRO A 877 -17.56 26.34 23.98
N VAL A 878 -16.93 26.64 22.84
CA VAL A 878 -15.52 27.10 22.79
C VAL A 878 -15.30 28.34 23.64
N SER A 879 -16.33 29.21 23.77
CA SER A 879 -16.30 30.42 24.59
C SER A 879 -16.18 30.17 26.10
N THR A 880 -16.49 28.95 26.57
CA THR A 880 -16.34 28.57 27.98
C THR A 880 -14.98 27.97 28.31
N LEU A 881 -14.19 27.65 27.29
CA LEU A 881 -12.83 27.14 27.46
C LEU A 881 -11.89 28.26 27.91
N THR A 882 -10.94 27.93 28.76
CA THR A 882 -9.98 28.89 29.32
C THR A 882 -8.53 28.52 28.98
N GLY A 883 -7.65 29.51 28.92
CA GLY A 883 -6.20 29.30 28.73
C GLY A 883 -5.86 28.61 27.40
N SER A 884 -5.03 27.57 27.47
CA SER A 884 -4.54 26.83 26.29
C SER A 884 -5.64 26.08 25.52
N SER A 885 -6.69 25.62 26.21
CA SER A 885 -7.82 24.89 25.61
C SER A 885 -8.63 25.78 24.66
N TYR A 886 -8.79 27.07 24.98
CA TYR A 886 -9.44 28.02 24.10
C TYR A 886 -8.67 28.21 22.78
N TRP A 887 -7.35 28.38 22.87
CA TRP A 887 -6.50 28.53 21.67
C TRP A 887 -6.42 27.21 20.86
N ALA A 888 -6.40 26.06 21.54
CA ALA A 888 -6.47 24.75 20.87
C ALA A 888 -7.79 24.60 20.08
N GLY A 889 -8.90 25.06 20.66
CA GLY A 889 -10.19 25.07 19.98
C GLY A 889 -10.19 25.94 18.73
N LEU A 890 -9.74 27.19 18.82
CA LEU A 890 -9.67 28.09 17.67
C LEU A 890 -8.65 27.64 16.62
N GLY A 891 -7.59 26.93 17.02
CA GLY A 891 -6.53 26.40 16.15
C GLY A 891 -6.94 25.17 15.33
N PHE A 892 -8.19 24.70 15.43
CA PHE A 892 -8.63 23.50 14.73
C PHE A 892 -9.92 23.75 13.92
N PRO A 893 -10.04 23.23 12.68
CA PRO A 893 -11.17 23.57 11.79
C PRO A 893 -12.52 23.08 12.30
N SER A 894 -12.56 22.03 13.16
CA SER A 894 -13.80 21.48 13.72
C SER A 894 -14.63 22.52 14.46
N SER A 895 -13.98 23.41 15.23
CA SER A 895 -14.67 24.43 16.03
C SER A 895 -15.43 25.42 15.15
N TRP A 896 -14.84 25.82 14.05
CA TRP A 896 -15.44 26.75 13.12
C TRP A 896 -16.60 26.13 12.34
N PHE A 897 -16.48 24.85 11.94
CA PHE A 897 -17.57 24.16 11.28
C PHE A 897 -18.70 23.80 12.26
N GLN A 898 -18.39 23.50 13.52
CA GLN A 898 -19.40 23.26 14.56
C GLN A 898 -20.32 24.47 14.73
N LEU A 899 -19.78 25.69 14.71
CA LEU A 899 -20.58 26.92 14.76
C LEU A 899 -21.51 27.08 13.54
N VAL A 900 -21.02 26.71 12.33
CA VAL A 900 -21.83 26.72 11.12
C VAL A 900 -22.94 25.67 11.20
N SER A 901 -22.60 24.44 11.61
CA SER A 901 -23.54 23.33 11.70
C SER A 901 -24.63 23.59 12.74
N LEU A 902 -24.24 23.93 13.96
CA LEU A 902 -25.18 24.26 15.04
C LEU A 902 -26.01 25.48 14.70
N GLY A 903 -25.40 26.51 14.13
CA GLY A 903 -26.09 27.76 13.70
C GLY A 903 -27.17 27.51 12.65
N SER A 904 -26.90 26.63 11.70
CA SER A 904 -27.82 26.24 10.63
C SER A 904 -28.96 25.34 11.13
N PHE A 905 -28.65 24.31 11.93
CA PHE A 905 -29.67 23.36 12.40
C PHE A 905 -30.59 24.01 13.46
N THR A 906 -30.02 24.67 14.48
CA THR A 906 -30.78 25.09 15.66
C THR A 906 -31.16 26.56 15.65
N LYS A 907 -30.24 27.48 15.28
CA LYS A 907 -30.42 28.92 15.42
C LYS A 907 -31.03 29.60 14.18
N GLY A 908 -31.16 28.90 13.05
CA GLY A 908 -31.76 29.48 11.85
C GLY A 908 -30.88 30.49 11.12
N LEU A 909 -29.57 30.48 11.33
CA LEU A 909 -28.64 31.47 10.76
C LEU A 909 -28.43 31.24 9.26
N GLY A 910 -28.25 32.32 8.52
CA GLY A 910 -27.92 32.31 7.09
C GLY A 910 -26.48 32.69 6.82
N ALA A 911 -26.07 32.63 5.53
CA ALA A 911 -24.68 32.81 5.08
C ALA A 911 -24.03 34.14 5.54
N ALA A 912 -24.82 35.21 5.70
CA ALA A 912 -24.32 36.52 6.15
C ALA A 912 -23.65 36.48 7.54
N HIS A 913 -24.04 35.52 8.39
CA HIS A 913 -23.52 35.36 9.74
C HIS A 913 -22.27 34.48 9.80
N PHE A 914 -21.94 33.75 8.75
CA PHE A 914 -20.84 32.74 8.74
C PHE A 914 -19.55 33.24 8.09
N GLY A 915 -19.45 34.55 7.76
CA GLY A 915 -18.29 35.11 7.02
C GLY A 915 -16.93 34.80 7.69
N THR A 916 -16.84 34.98 9.00
CA THR A 916 -15.61 34.69 9.76
C THR A 916 -15.29 33.20 9.80
N MET A 917 -16.31 32.34 9.92
CA MET A 917 -16.18 30.89 9.92
C MET A 917 -15.68 30.37 8.55
N TYR A 918 -16.25 30.90 7.47
CA TYR A 918 -15.80 30.57 6.11
C TYR A 918 -14.36 31.02 5.85
N ALA A 919 -14.00 32.23 6.31
CA ALA A 919 -12.62 32.71 6.18
C ALA A 919 -11.64 31.83 6.94
N ALA A 920 -11.97 31.43 8.17
CA ALA A 920 -11.14 30.53 8.98
C ALA A 920 -10.99 29.15 8.31
N LEU A 921 -12.09 28.53 7.87
CA LEU A 921 -12.08 27.24 7.19
C LEU A 921 -11.26 27.29 5.89
N SER A 922 -11.40 28.35 5.11
CA SER A 922 -10.58 28.57 3.91
C SER A 922 -9.10 28.74 4.25
N GLY A 923 -8.80 29.45 5.35
CA GLY A 923 -7.44 29.60 5.86
C GLY A 923 -6.81 28.27 6.24
N PHE A 924 -7.53 27.41 6.96
CA PHE A 924 -7.07 26.04 7.29
C PHE A 924 -6.86 25.18 6.04
N ALA A 925 -7.79 25.21 5.09
CA ALA A 925 -7.66 24.46 3.85
C ALA A 925 -6.40 24.86 3.07
N LEU A 926 -6.13 26.15 2.96
CA LEU A 926 -4.92 26.67 2.33
C LEU A 926 -3.66 26.33 3.12
N LEU A 927 -3.68 26.52 4.45
CA LEU A 927 -2.55 26.21 5.32
C LEU A 927 -2.10 24.74 5.20
N TYR A 928 -3.06 23.82 5.27
CA TYR A 928 -2.75 22.39 5.19
C TYR A 928 -2.29 21.97 3.79
N LEU A 929 -2.89 22.51 2.74
CA LEU A 929 -2.48 22.23 1.37
C LEU A 929 -1.08 22.80 1.06
N ILE A 930 -0.80 24.04 1.48
CA ILE A 930 0.53 24.65 1.33
C ILE A 930 1.55 23.87 2.16
N GLY A 931 1.22 23.50 3.40
CA GLY A 931 2.07 22.66 4.22
C GLY A 931 2.40 21.33 3.55
N ALA A 932 1.40 20.62 2.99
CA ALA A 932 1.61 19.39 2.25
C ALA A 932 2.47 19.61 0.99
N TYR A 933 2.24 20.72 0.26
CA TYR A 933 3.03 21.10 -0.92
C TYR A 933 4.51 21.34 -0.59
N CYS A 934 4.80 22.04 0.50
CA CYS A 934 6.17 22.34 0.93
C CYS A 934 6.91 21.10 1.47
N LEU A 935 6.18 20.19 2.12
CA LEU A 935 6.77 19.04 2.80
C LEU A 935 6.84 17.77 1.95
N LEU A 936 6.04 17.68 0.87
CA LEU A 936 6.11 16.53 -0.04
C LEU A 936 7.23 16.77 -1.07
N PRO A 937 8.36 16.04 -0.99
CA PRO A 937 9.45 16.22 -1.95
C PRO A 937 9.05 15.65 -3.32
N LYS A 938 9.59 16.25 -4.40
CA LYS A 938 9.48 15.73 -5.77
C LYS A 938 10.63 14.78 -6.13
N GLN A 939 11.50 14.47 -5.20
CA GLN A 939 12.61 13.53 -5.35
C GLN A 939 12.73 12.70 -4.07
N GLU A 940 13.19 11.48 -4.22
CA GLU A 940 13.55 10.63 -3.10
C GLU A 940 14.87 11.13 -2.48
N ALA A 941 14.92 11.19 -1.14
CA ALA A 941 16.06 11.72 -0.40
C ALA A 941 17.25 10.73 -0.40
#